data_44c908602584b2868d192d449ca5b287
#
_entry.id   44c908602584b2868d192d449ca5b287
#
_cell.length_a   1.000
_cell.length_b   1.000
_cell.length_c   1.000
_cell.angle_alpha   90.00
_cell.angle_beta   90.00
_cell.angle_gamma   90.00
#
_symmetry.space_group_name_H-M   'P 1'
#
loop_
_entity.id
_entity.type
_entity.pdbx_description
1 polymer ?
#
loop_
_entity_poly.entity_id
_entity_poly.type
_entity_poly.pdbx_seq_one_letter_code
_entity_poly.pdbx_strand_id
1 'polypeptide(L)'
;MQFLATLLTRLAYLTPISIAGWLVWFGLAGVLGLALQNWREYQPKWSARAWVIFAALIVITPITTLFFGLEFSTGSALPVPGLPDEPPGSTMMIFSAIPWMLAGGLLGPLPAAGLGMISGLLRGIWDTHSLFTAIDLGLMGTLFAVANRQRYRTFVYRLLRQPLISALSLTLFHALLFVLSAFFTVSTTASVTERLDFALSNLSVASIVFAGEILIAGLVAQVIAIVFPSRWGELGMLKPSPSEKSIETRFIFGTGTIVSILLLTLLVGDWVIAGTAARSLLRDRLKSSAELASQNVPFFLETGQNLATQTANDPRLQDPNADISAFLGERLQSIPFFNQLVVLDMQTRNIIASYPAEPIFQITRPEEEGLSLIQQGIPNQIYTVPPIDEGGAAGTSFLAAIPQMGRVLIGRTYMSANPYTRSLVNNLNSLAQVNGAGLLIADGMIVYHSEAAQTWTVYQGERSDTPAFFDETASLGTRQLVYYQPVDGYPWAVVLTIPAQATQQLAINIALPISLMIVLLGIIALISMRVNLRAVTGSLQSLATEAGHIASGRLDRSLNIEGVDELGELRRAFEQMRVSLQARLQDLNRLLVASQGVASSLTIGDALRPVLEAVIDNGASSARVVLVRDMLPTTVETPLRFADGIEQDVYMHLDQQILALTEQQERLVMAT
;
A
#
# COMPACT_ATOMS: atom_id res chain seq x y z
N MET A 1 13.69 11.86 40.23
CA MET A 1 13.63 13.21 39.65
C MET A 1 13.98 13.17 38.16
N GLN A 2 15.13 12.61 37.75
CA GLN A 2 15.54 12.52 36.35
C GLN A 2 14.53 11.76 35.48
N PHE A 3 13.94 10.64 35.95
CA PHE A 3 12.91 9.87 35.25
C PHE A 3 11.65 10.68 34.94
N LEU A 4 11.18 11.49 35.90
CA LEU A 4 10.03 12.37 35.69
C LEU A 4 10.33 13.53 34.72
N ALA A 5 11.55 14.05 34.75
CA ALA A 5 11.97 15.10 33.85
C ALA A 5 12.09 14.61 32.39
N THR A 6 12.66 13.41 32.18
CA THR A 6 12.70 12.77 30.86
C THR A 6 11.32 12.41 30.34
N LEU A 7 10.43 11.99 31.21
CA LEU A 7 9.02 11.70 30.84
C LEU A 7 8.29 12.97 30.39
N LEU A 8 8.47 14.08 31.10
CA LEU A 8 7.86 15.37 30.74
C LEU A 8 8.42 15.99 29.47
N THR A 9 9.72 15.87 29.21
CA THR A 9 10.32 16.35 27.97
C THR A 9 9.91 15.54 26.76
N ARG A 10 9.72 14.22 26.91
CA ARG A 10 9.26 13.34 25.82
C ARG A 10 7.78 13.51 25.49
N LEU A 11 6.93 13.91 26.43
CA LEU A 11 5.51 14.20 26.19
C LEU A 11 5.28 15.27 25.11
N ALA A 12 6.22 16.20 24.93
CA ALA A 12 6.14 17.25 23.91
C ALA A 12 6.14 16.70 22.46
N TYR A 13 6.66 15.50 22.25
CA TYR A 13 6.76 14.88 20.93
C TYR A 13 5.56 13.98 20.57
N LEU A 14 4.61 13.81 21.48
CA LEU A 14 3.44 12.94 21.28
C LEU A 14 2.37 13.53 20.35
N THR A 15 2.38 14.84 20.14
CA THR A 15 1.30 15.51 19.40
C THR A 15 1.61 15.55 17.90
N PRO A 16 0.58 15.37 17.04
CA PRO A 16 0.73 15.61 15.61
C PRO A 16 1.19 17.05 15.36
N ILE A 17 2.25 17.23 14.58
CA ILE A 17 2.88 18.54 14.35
C ILE A 17 2.08 19.40 13.34
N SER A 18 1.25 18.77 12.48
CA SER A 18 0.49 19.42 11.42
C SER A 18 -1.01 19.40 11.64
N ILE A 19 -1.73 20.38 11.10
CA ILE A 19 -3.22 20.40 11.08
C ILE A 19 -3.75 19.14 10.38
N ALA A 20 -3.12 18.71 9.27
CA ALA A 20 -3.49 17.49 8.57
C ALA A 20 -3.33 16.25 9.46
N GLY A 21 -2.25 16.17 10.26
CA GLY A 21 -2.04 15.11 11.24
C GLY A 21 -3.17 15.06 12.29
N TRP A 22 -3.61 16.20 12.81
CA TRP A 22 -4.74 16.27 13.72
C TRP A 22 -6.06 15.83 13.07
N LEU A 23 -6.31 16.22 11.81
CA LEU A 23 -7.51 15.79 11.09
C LEU A 23 -7.52 14.27 10.91
N VAL A 24 -6.39 13.67 10.55
CA VAL A 24 -6.28 12.21 10.42
C VAL A 24 -6.44 11.54 11.79
N TRP A 25 -5.83 12.09 12.83
CA TRP A 25 -5.97 11.56 14.19
C TRP A 25 -7.43 11.56 14.66
N PHE A 26 -8.16 12.68 14.51
CA PHE A 26 -9.59 12.76 14.83
C PHE A 26 -10.44 11.86 13.93
N GLY A 27 -10.05 11.70 12.65
CA GLY A 27 -10.68 10.76 11.74
C GLY A 27 -10.58 9.32 12.24
N LEU A 28 -9.38 8.86 12.63
CA LEU A 28 -9.16 7.54 13.20
C LEU A 28 -9.89 7.37 14.54
N ALA A 29 -9.88 8.38 15.42
CA ALA A 29 -10.64 8.38 16.65
C ALA A 29 -12.15 8.27 16.39
N GLY A 30 -12.66 8.95 15.35
CA GLY A 30 -14.04 8.81 14.88
C GLY A 30 -14.35 7.39 14.39
N VAL A 31 -13.45 6.77 13.63
CA VAL A 31 -13.59 5.38 13.19
C VAL A 31 -13.63 4.43 14.39
N LEU A 32 -12.76 4.62 15.39
CA LEU A 32 -12.79 3.85 16.63
C LEU A 32 -14.13 4.01 17.36
N GLY A 33 -14.61 5.24 17.50
CA GLY A 33 -15.90 5.54 18.13
C GLY A 33 -17.08 4.87 17.41
N LEU A 34 -17.12 4.98 16.07
CA LEU A 34 -18.14 4.32 15.26
C LEU A 34 -18.06 2.80 15.33
N ALA A 35 -16.85 2.24 15.33
CA ALA A 35 -16.64 0.80 15.50
C ALA A 35 -17.18 0.32 16.86
N LEU A 36 -16.87 1.02 17.95
CA LEU A 36 -17.36 0.69 19.29
C LEU A 36 -18.89 0.84 19.40
N GLN A 37 -19.48 1.84 18.73
CA GLN A 37 -20.92 2.03 18.69
C GLN A 37 -21.63 0.92 17.91
N ASN A 38 -21.15 0.59 16.69
CA ASN A 38 -21.74 -0.43 15.83
C ASN A 38 -21.64 -1.82 16.41
N TRP A 39 -20.58 -2.10 17.19
CA TRP A 39 -20.33 -3.40 17.80
C TRP A 39 -20.68 -3.45 19.28
N ARG A 40 -21.55 -2.53 19.74
CA ARG A 40 -22.01 -2.46 21.13
C ARG A 40 -22.72 -3.76 21.57
N GLU A 41 -23.33 -4.49 20.67
CA GLU A 41 -23.98 -5.78 20.96
C GLU A 41 -22.99 -6.89 21.41
N TYR A 42 -21.70 -6.74 21.11
CA TYR A 42 -20.66 -7.67 21.56
C TYR A 42 -20.10 -7.35 22.95
N GLN A 43 -20.58 -6.30 23.60
CA GLN A 43 -20.20 -5.95 24.95
C GLN A 43 -20.97 -6.85 25.95
N PRO A 44 -20.30 -7.61 26.81
CA PRO A 44 -20.97 -8.37 27.86
C PRO A 44 -21.49 -7.44 28.96
N LYS A 45 -22.47 -7.92 29.73
CA LYS A 45 -22.87 -7.25 30.95
C LYS A 45 -21.75 -7.37 31.99
N TRP A 46 -21.34 -6.23 32.57
CA TRP A 46 -20.27 -6.18 33.55
C TRP A 46 -20.71 -6.82 34.87
N SER A 47 -19.99 -7.86 35.30
CA SER A 47 -20.12 -8.50 36.60
C SER A 47 -19.01 -8.01 37.53
N ALA A 48 -19.14 -8.25 38.85
CA ALA A 48 -18.08 -7.95 39.81
C ALA A 48 -16.73 -8.60 39.44
N ARG A 49 -16.77 -9.81 38.87
CA ARG A 49 -15.58 -10.53 38.41
C ARG A 49 -14.96 -9.84 37.20
N ALA A 50 -15.76 -9.33 36.26
CA ALA A 50 -15.28 -8.59 35.11
C ALA A 50 -14.51 -7.31 35.50
N TRP A 51 -15.01 -6.62 36.54
CA TRP A 51 -14.32 -5.46 37.11
C TRP A 51 -12.97 -5.82 37.73
N VAL A 52 -12.88 -6.94 38.45
CA VAL A 52 -11.62 -7.43 39.05
C VAL A 52 -10.60 -7.76 37.94
N ILE A 53 -11.03 -8.48 36.87
CA ILE A 53 -10.17 -8.82 35.74
C ILE A 53 -9.70 -7.54 35.06
N PHE A 54 -10.58 -6.58 34.81
CA PHE A 54 -10.23 -5.31 34.16
C PHE A 54 -9.23 -4.50 35.00
N ALA A 55 -9.45 -4.39 36.31
CA ALA A 55 -8.53 -3.71 37.22
C ALA A 55 -7.16 -4.39 37.25
N ALA A 56 -7.10 -5.72 37.25
CA ALA A 56 -5.84 -6.46 37.17
C ALA A 56 -5.11 -6.18 35.84
N LEU A 57 -5.83 -6.19 34.71
CA LEU A 57 -5.25 -5.92 33.42
C LEU A 57 -4.76 -4.47 33.30
N ILE A 58 -5.45 -3.47 33.89
CA ILE A 58 -4.97 -2.08 33.92
C ILE A 58 -3.61 -1.98 34.64
N VAL A 59 -3.47 -2.68 35.80
CA VAL A 59 -2.21 -2.65 36.55
C VAL A 59 -1.08 -3.38 35.83
N ILE A 60 -1.40 -4.46 35.13
CA ILE A 60 -0.42 -5.24 34.37
C ILE A 60 0.04 -4.50 33.09
N THR A 61 -0.82 -3.72 32.45
CA THR A 61 -0.53 -3.05 31.17
C THR A 61 0.77 -2.20 31.20
N PRO A 62 1.02 -1.30 32.17
CA PRO A 62 2.28 -0.54 32.21
C PRO A 62 3.51 -1.45 32.37
N ILE A 63 3.38 -2.52 33.16
CA ILE A 63 4.49 -3.44 33.42
C ILE A 63 4.87 -4.18 32.12
N THR A 64 3.89 -4.72 31.42
CA THR A 64 4.11 -5.47 30.17
C THR A 64 4.53 -4.58 29.01
N THR A 65 4.15 -3.31 29.03
CA THR A 65 4.47 -2.34 27.95
C THR A 65 5.83 -1.69 28.13
N LEU A 66 6.35 -1.54 29.36
CA LEU A 66 7.55 -0.74 29.61
C LEU A 66 8.79 -1.56 30.01
N PHE A 67 8.63 -2.76 30.57
CA PHE A 67 9.77 -3.46 31.20
C PHE A 67 10.34 -4.63 30.39
N PHE A 68 9.64 -5.15 29.39
CA PHE A 68 10.05 -6.35 28.65
C PHE A 68 10.22 -6.03 27.16
N GLY A 69 11.24 -5.25 26.83
CA GLY A 69 11.58 -4.85 25.48
C GLY A 69 12.84 -5.56 24.95
N LEU A 70 12.84 -5.90 23.67
CA LEU A 70 14.00 -6.29 22.88
C LEU A 70 14.20 -5.23 21.80
N GLU A 71 15.37 -4.61 21.78
CA GLU A 71 15.73 -3.64 20.77
C GLU A 71 16.22 -4.37 19.52
N PHE A 72 15.59 -4.08 18.39
CA PHE A 72 16.03 -4.55 17.08
C PHE A 72 16.87 -3.45 16.43
N SER A 73 18.18 -3.49 16.65
CA SER A 73 19.14 -2.67 15.93
C SER A 73 19.34 -3.27 14.54
N THR A 74 18.61 -2.78 13.56
CA THR A 74 19.00 -2.96 12.18
C THR A 74 19.87 -1.76 11.82
N GLY A 75 21.09 -2.00 11.33
CA GLY A 75 22.05 -0.93 10.97
C GLY A 75 21.56 0.08 9.91
N SER A 76 20.28 0.04 9.56
CA SER A 76 19.61 0.94 8.61
C SER A 76 18.39 1.65 9.20
N ALA A 77 18.11 1.50 10.50
CA ALA A 77 16.98 2.22 11.10
C ALA A 77 17.33 3.72 11.20
N LEU A 78 16.53 4.53 10.54
CA LEU A 78 16.70 5.99 10.57
C LEU A 78 16.16 6.55 11.89
N PRO A 79 16.87 7.50 12.53
CA PRO A 79 16.30 8.25 13.62
C PRO A 79 15.06 9.02 13.16
N VAL A 80 14.11 9.23 14.06
CA VAL A 80 12.93 10.05 13.75
C VAL A 80 13.42 11.46 13.38
N PRO A 81 13.07 12.00 12.20
CA PRO A 81 13.49 13.34 11.80
C PRO A 81 13.09 14.39 12.84
N GLY A 82 14.07 15.12 13.37
CA GLY A 82 13.89 16.10 14.45
C GLY A 82 14.21 15.60 15.86
N LEU A 83 14.64 14.34 16.01
CA LEU A 83 15.12 13.76 17.28
C LEU A 83 16.50 13.10 17.07
N PRO A 84 17.57 13.89 16.97
CA PRO A 84 18.89 13.37 16.60
C PRO A 84 19.56 12.46 17.64
N ASP A 85 19.09 12.45 18.88
CA ASP A 85 19.79 11.81 20.00
C ASP A 85 19.21 10.44 20.41
N GLU A 86 18.23 9.88 19.67
CA GLU A 86 17.69 8.56 19.99
C GLU A 86 18.40 7.45 19.19
N PRO A 87 18.73 6.33 19.87
CA PRO A 87 19.31 5.19 19.17
C PRO A 87 18.33 4.69 18.10
N PRO A 88 18.80 4.42 16.87
CA PRO A 88 17.95 3.90 15.81
C PRO A 88 17.52 2.48 16.15
N GLY A 89 16.22 2.23 16.23
CA GLY A 89 15.68 0.89 16.40
C GLY A 89 14.24 0.87 16.88
N SER A 90 13.45 -0.04 16.31
CA SER A 90 12.11 -0.33 16.85
C SER A 90 12.23 -1.33 17.97
N THR A 91 11.66 -1.04 19.13
CA THR A 91 11.69 -1.91 20.31
C THR A 91 10.51 -2.88 20.28
N MET A 92 10.77 -4.19 20.30
CA MET A 92 9.74 -5.22 20.45
C MET A 92 9.38 -5.37 21.93
N MET A 93 8.21 -4.88 22.33
CA MET A 93 7.67 -5.04 23.68
C MET A 93 6.92 -6.38 23.80
N ILE A 94 7.64 -7.45 24.20
CA ILE A 94 7.23 -8.86 24.08
C ILE A 94 5.81 -9.13 24.60
N PHE A 95 5.41 -8.50 25.68
CA PHE A 95 4.12 -8.77 26.37
C PHE A 95 3.11 -7.63 26.26
N SER A 96 3.41 -6.56 25.50
CA SER A 96 2.58 -5.35 25.44
C SER A 96 1.16 -5.61 24.93
N ALA A 97 0.99 -6.56 24.02
CA ALA A 97 -0.30 -6.90 23.42
C ALA A 97 -1.17 -7.83 24.28
N ILE A 98 -0.60 -8.52 25.27
CA ILE A 98 -1.34 -9.50 26.10
C ILE A 98 -2.55 -8.88 26.82
N PRO A 99 -2.43 -7.75 27.55
CA PRO A 99 -3.55 -7.23 28.35
C PRO A 99 -4.77 -6.87 27.50
N TRP A 100 -4.58 -6.15 26.38
CA TRP A 100 -5.71 -5.74 25.55
C TRP A 100 -6.28 -6.89 24.70
N MET A 101 -5.49 -7.91 24.34
CA MET A 101 -6.00 -9.13 23.70
C MET A 101 -6.83 -9.97 24.68
N LEU A 102 -6.36 -10.15 25.92
CA LEU A 102 -7.13 -10.84 26.95
C LEU A 102 -8.43 -10.11 27.28
N ALA A 103 -8.38 -8.77 27.36
CA ALA A 103 -9.58 -7.97 27.52
C ALA A 103 -10.56 -8.17 26.36
N GLY A 104 -10.07 -8.24 25.13
CA GLY A 104 -10.90 -8.50 23.94
C GLY A 104 -11.67 -9.81 24.01
N GLY A 105 -10.99 -10.88 24.36
CA GLY A 105 -11.62 -12.20 24.51
C GLY A 105 -12.55 -12.33 25.73
N LEU A 106 -12.13 -11.81 26.90
CA LEU A 106 -12.84 -11.99 28.16
C LEU A 106 -13.88 -10.90 28.46
N LEU A 107 -13.55 -9.62 28.13
CA LEU A 107 -14.35 -8.46 28.59
C LEU A 107 -15.07 -7.74 27.44
N GLY A 108 -14.61 -7.88 26.20
CA GLY A 108 -15.24 -7.28 25.02
C GLY A 108 -14.49 -6.09 24.40
N PRO A 109 -15.07 -5.47 23.32
CA PRO A 109 -14.39 -4.46 22.52
C PRO A 109 -13.99 -3.19 23.28
N LEU A 110 -14.85 -2.66 24.15
CA LEU A 110 -14.58 -1.41 24.88
C LEU A 110 -13.36 -1.52 25.82
N PRO A 111 -13.25 -2.54 26.71
CA PRO A 111 -12.07 -2.74 27.53
C PRO A 111 -10.80 -2.99 26.72
N ALA A 112 -10.91 -3.73 25.61
CA ALA A 112 -9.79 -3.98 24.71
C ALA A 112 -9.29 -2.68 24.07
N ALA A 113 -10.20 -1.82 23.59
CA ALA A 113 -9.87 -0.51 23.08
C ALA A 113 -9.19 0.36 24.15
N GLY A 114 -9.74 0.43 25.36
CA GLY A 114 -9.19 1.23 26.45
C GLY A 114 -7.78 0.80 26.85
N LEU A 115 -7.56 -0.51 27.05
CA LEU A 115 -6.23 -1.04 27.39
C LEU A 115 -5.25 -0.91 26.21
N GLY A 116 -5.71 -1.09 24.96
CA GLY A 116 -4.92 -0.81 23.76
C GLY A 116 -4.48 0.64 23.70
N MET A 117 -5.39 1.59 23.96
CA MET A 117 -5.05 3.02 24.01
C MET A 117 -4.05 3.35 25.13
N ILE A 118 -4.22 2.76 26.34
CA ILE A 118 -3.27 2.96 27.44
C ILE A 118 -1.89 2.41 27.07
N SER A 119 -1.82 1.18 26.54
CA SER A 119 -0.56 0.59 26.05
C SER A 119 0.07 1.46 24.96
N GLY A 120 -0.74 1.94 24.01
CA GLY A 120 -0.29 2.81 22.92
C GLY A 120 0.19 4.18 23.39
N LEU A 121 -0.45 4.78 24.40
CA LEU A 121 0.04 6.02 25.01
C LEU A 121 1.40 5.83 25.67
N LEU A 122 1.58 4.75 26.42
CA LEU A 122 2.85 4.42 27.07
C LEU A 122 3.96 4.21 26.02
N ARG A 123 3.67 3.46 24.94
CA ARG A 123 4.61 3.29 23.83
C ARG A 123 4.90 4.59 23.11
N GLY A 124 3.89 5.42 22.90
CA GLY A 124 4.05 6.74 22.30
C GLY A 124 5.03 7.63 23.06
N ILE A 125 5.15 7.47 24.37
CA ILE A 125 6.09 8.22 25.18
C ILE A 125 7.54 7.70 25.01
N TRP A 126 7.75 6.38 24.90
CA TRP A 126 9.07 5.75 25.04
C TRP A 126 9.66 5.21 23.75
N ASP A 127 8.82 4.82 22.79
CA ASP A 127 9.25 4.06 21.61
C ASP A 127 8.90 4.80 20.30
N THR A 128 7.61 5.01 20.06
CA THR A 128 7.16 5.54 18.77
C THR A 128 7.13 7.06 18.68
N HIS A 129 7.19 7.76 19.80
CA HIS A 129 7.03 9.23 19.91
C HIS A 129 5.82 9.77 19.13
N SER A 130 4.75 8.97 19.05
CA SER A 130 3.56 9.28 18.27
C SER A 130 2.27 9.06 19.05
N LEU A 131 1.41 10.08 19.08
CA LEU A 131 0.07 9.97 19.65
C LEU A 131 -0.84 9.03 18.84
N PHE A 132 -0.53 8.78 17.57
CA PHE A 132 -1.26 7.82 16.74
C PHE A 132 -1.23 6.41 17.31
N THR A 133 -0.12 6.00 17.94
CA THR A 133 0.03 4.66 18.52
C THR A 133 -1.08 4.31 19.51
N ALA A 134 -1.59 5.31 20.23
CA ALA A 134 -2.72 5.11 21.15
C ALA A 134 -4.00 4.69 20.42
N ILE A 135 -4.34 5.36 19.34
CA ILE A 135 -5.53 5.04 18.55
C ILE A 135 -5.33 3.75 17.75
N ASP A 136 -4.13 3.54 17.20
CA ASP A 136 -3.79 2.35 16.44
C ASP A 136 -3.96 1.09 17.28
N LEU A 137 -3.38 1.04 18.49
CA LEU A 137 -3.55 -0.09 19.38
C LEU A 137 -4.97 -0.20 19.94
N GLY A 138 -5.69 0.92 20.13
CA GLY A 138 -7.11 0.93 20.46
C GLY A 138 -7.98 0.30 19.36
N LEU A 139 -7.73 0.63 18.09
CA LEU A 139 -8.37 0.03 16.94
C LEU A 139 -8.04 -1.46 16.82
N MET A 140 -6.77 -1.85 17.01
CA MET A 140 -6.33 -3.25 17.00
C MET A 140 -7.04 -4.07 18.08
N GLY A 141 -7.13 -3.54 19.30
CA GLY A 141 -7.85 -4.18 20.41
C GLY A 141 -9.32 -4.37 20.09
N THR A 142 -9.97 -3.37 19.50
CA THR A 142 -11.37 -3.43 19.08
C THR A 142 -11.57 -4.48 17.99
N LEU A 143 -10.76 -4.48 16.93
CA LEU A 143 -10.84 -5.43 15.81
C LEU A 143 -10.62 -6.86 16.30
N PHE A 144 -9.63 -7.09 17.17
CA PHE A 144 -9.38 -8.38 17.78
C PHE A 144 -10.58 -8.88 18.57
N ALA A 145 -11.14 -8.03 19.44
CA ALA A 145 -12.29 -8.38 20.26
C ALA A 145 -13.51 -8.75 19.41
N VAL A 146 -13.79 -7.97 18.36
CA VAL A 146 -14.91 -8.24 17.44
C VAL A 146 -14.68 -9.52 16.66
N ALA A 147 -13.47 -9.76 16.15
CA ALA A 147 -13.13 -10.98 15.44
C ALA A 147 -13.34 -12.24 16.29
N ASN A 148 -12.95 -12.20 17.58
CA ASN A 148 -13.09 -13.32 18.49
C ASN A 148 -14.53 -13.52 19.01
N ARG A 149 -15.32 -12.45 19.14
CA ARG A 149 -16.68 -12.49 19.74
C ARG A 149 -17.80 -12.54 18.70
N GLN A 150 -17.51 -12.43 17.39
CA GLN A 150 -18.51 -12.52 16.34
C GLN A 150 -19.15 -13.92 16.28
N ARG A 151 -20.43 -13.98 15.91
CA ARG A 151 -21.26 -15.20 15.96
C ARG A 151 -21.70 -15.73 14.59
N TYR A 152 -20.94 -15.44 13.54
CA TYR A 152 -21.27 -15.89 12.20
C TYR A 152 -20.76 -17.32 11.96
N ARG A 153 -21.57 -18.14 11.22
CA ARG A 153 -21.30 -19.57 11.03
C ARG A 153 -20.36 -19.90 9.86
N THR A 154 -20.09 -18.97 8.94
CA THR A 154 -19.25 -19.21 7.76
C THR A 154 -17.79 -19.53 8.14
N PHE A 155 -17.09 -20.25 7.25
CA PHE A 155 -15.73 -20.76 7.47
C PHE A 155 -14.73 -19.62 7.83
N VAL A 156 -14.74 -18.52 7.09
CA VAL A 156 -13.83 -17.37 7.34
C VAL A 156 -14.02 -16.81 8.76
N TYR A 157 -15.28 -16.61 9.18
CA TYR A 157 -15.58 -16.12 10.52
C TYR A 157 -15.29 -17.15 11.62
N ARG A 158 -15.32 -18.44 11.29
CA ARG A 158 -14.88 -19.51 12.20
C ARG A 158 -13.37 -19.43 12.43
N LEU A 159 -12.57 -19.19 11.37
CA LEU A 159 -11.14 -18.99 11.49
C LEU A 159 -10.81 -17.74 12.31
N LEU A 160 -11.47 -16.61 12.02
CA LEU A 160 -11.27 -15.35 12.78
C LEU A 160 -11.67 -15.43 14.26
N ARG A 161 -12.45 -16.43 14.68
CA ARG A 161 -12.71 -16.68 16.10
C ARG A 161 -11.54 -17.32 16.84
N GLN A 162 -10.56 -17.87 16.11
CA GLN A 162 -9.34 -18.39 16.72
C GLN A 162 -8.41 -17.23 17.07
N PRO A 163 -8.02 -17.03 18.34
CA PRO A 163 -7.20 -15.89 18.76
C PRO A 163 -5.92 -15.72 17.98
N LEU A 164 -5.20 -16.82 17.70
CA LEU A 164 -3.96 -16.78 16.95
C LEU A 164 -4.17 -16.29 15.50
N ILE A 165 -5.21 -16.75 14.83
CA ILE A 165 -5.48 -16.35 13.43
C ILE A 165 -5.96 -14.91 13.37
N SER A 166 -6.83 -14.49 14.29
CA SER A 166 -7.25 -13.09 14.37
C SER A 166 -6.08 -12.17 14.71
N ALA A 167 -5.19 -12.58 15.61
CA ALA A 167 -3.96 -11.87 15.92
C ALA A 167 -3.10 -11.67 14.66
N LEU A 168 -2.76 -12.74 13.96
CA LEU A 168 -1.97 -12.65 12.73
C LEU A 168 -2.63 -11.78 11.65
N SER A 169 -3.96 -11.79 11.54
CA SER A 169 -4.65 -10.92 10.58
C SER A 169 -4.50 -9.43 10.89
N LEU A 170 -4.27 -9.05 12.15
CA LEU A 170 -4.05 -7.65 12.55
C LEU A 170 -2.73 -7.08 12.05
N THR A 171 -1.72 -7.93 11.78
CA THR A 171 -0.42 -7.45 11.27
C THR A 171 -0.56 -6.73 9.92
N LEU A 172 -1.51 -7.16 9.07
CA LEU A 172 -1.80 -6.50 7.80
C LEU A 172 -2.37 -5.08 7.99
N PHE A 173 -3.26 -4.92 8.98
CA PHE A 173 -3.82 -3.61 9.32
C PHE A 173 -2.79 -2.70 9.96
N HIS A 174 -1.91 -3.27 10.80
CA HIS A 174 -0.82 -2.50 11.41
C HIS A 174 0.11 -1.88 10.37
N ALA A 175 0.50 -2.61 9.33
CA ALA A 175 1.37 -2.08 8.28
C ALA A 175 0.79 -0.81 7.63
N LEU A 176 -0.52 -0.81 7.34
CA LEU A 176 -1.21 0.35 6.79
C LEU A 176 -1.27 1.52 7.77
N LEU A 177 -1.65 1.26 9.02
CA LEU A 177 -1.73 2.28 10.06
C LEU A 177 -0.34 2.86 10.39
N PHE A 178 0.70 2.02 10.41
CA PHE A 178 2.07 2.46 10.63
C PHE A 178 2.54 3.48 9.59
N VAL A 179 2.34 3.19 8.29
CA VAL A 179 2.71 4.16 7.23
C VAL A 179 1.97 5.48 7.41
N LEU A 180 0.68 5.43 7.74
CA LEU A 180 -0.13 6.61 7.96
C LEU A 180 0.36 7.40 9.20
N SER A 181 0.55 6.72 10.31
CA SER A 181 0.99 7.34 11.57
C SER A 181 2.41 7.90 11.47
N ALA A 182 3.36 7.14 10.89
CA ALA A 182 4.73 7.58 10.69
C ALA A 182 4.81 8.81 9.79
N PHE A 183 4.06 8.83 8.68
CA PHE A 183 4.01 9.97 7.76
C PHE A 183 3.60 11.29 8.45
N PHE A 184 2.65 11.25 9.39
CA PHE A 184 2.17 12.45 10.09
C PHE A 184 2.91 12.75 11.41
N THR A 185 3.78 11.85 11.86
CA THR A 185 4.62 12.06 13.05
C THR A 185 5.89 12.85 12.73
N VAL A 186 6.40 12.75 11.50
CA VAL A 186 7.60 13.47 11.04
C VAL A 186 7.38 14.98 11.00
N SER A 187 8.44 15.76 11.28
CA SER A 187 8.42 17.23 11.30
C SER A 187 7.76 17.85 10.06
N THR A 188 7.04 18.95 10.25
CA THR A 188 6.43 19.72 9.14
C THR A 188 7.44 20.38 8.22
N THR A 189 8.67 20.57 8.68
CA THR A 189 9.78 21.10 7.86
C THR A 189 10.29 20.08 6.85
N ALA A 190 10.07 18.78 7.10
CA ALA A 190 10.41 17.72 6.17
C ALA A 190 9.49 17.71 4.95
N SER A 191 10.06 17.47 3.78
CA SER A 191 9.30 17.31 2.53
C SER A 191 8.37 16.10 2.57
N VAL A 192 7.35 16.07 1.71
CA VAL A 192 6.44 14.90 1.57
C VAL A 192 7.22 13.62 1.25
N THR A 193 8.24 13.74 0.40
CA THR A 193 9.10 12.62 -0.01
C THR A 193 9.95 12.09 1.14
N GLU A 194 10.45 12.95 2.01
CA GLU A 194 11.22 12.58 3.19
C GLU A 194 10.38 11.85 4.24
N ARG A 195 9.15 12.33 4.50
CA ARG A 195 8.19 11.65 5.38
C ARG A 195 7.83 10.27 4.85
N LEU A 196 7.65 10.16 3.53
CA LEU A 196 7.33 8.89 2.89
C LEU A 196 8.51 7.94 2.92
N ASP A 197 9.74 8.43 2.67
CA ASP A 197 10.96 7.62 2.77
C ASP A 197 11.14 7.07 4.20
N PHE A 198 10.97 7.91 5.22
CA PHE A 198 11.01 7.48 6.61
C PHE A 198 9.96 6.41 6.92
N ALA A 199 8.70 6.62 6.52
CA ALA A 199 7.62 5.67 6.79
C ALA A 199 7.85 4.32 6.09
N LEU A 200 8.29 4.32 4.84
CA LEU A 200 8.50 3.10 4.05
C LEU A 200 9.77 2.35 4.44
N SER A 201 10.87 3.04 4.73
CA SER A 201 12.13 2.41 5.13
C SER A 201 12.01 1.69 6.48
N ASN A 202 11.23 2.23 7.42
CA ASN A 202 10.98 1.62 8.72
C ASN A 202 9.82 0.61 8.74
N LEU A 203 9.00 0.53 7.68
CA LEU A 203 7.82 -0.34 7.63
C LEU A 203 8.13 -1.81 7.87
N SER A 204 9.20 -2.32 7.26
CA SER A 204 9.57 -3.74 7.37
C SER A 204 9.93 -4.13 8.80
N VAL A 205 10.75 -3.31 9.46
CA VAL A 205 11.20 -3.54 10.84
C VAL A 205 10.02 -3.41 11.80
N ALA A 206 9.25 -2.33 11.70
CA ALA A 206 8.06 -2.10 12.52
C ALA A 206 7.02 -3.24 12.36
N SER A 207 6.83 -3.74 11.13
CA SER A 207 5.90 -4.84 10.87
C SER A 207 6.39 -6.17 11.46
N ILE A 208 7.69 -6.48 11.39
CA ILE A 208 8.28 -7.69 12.00
C ILE A 208 8.19 -7.63 13.51
N VAL A 209 8.54 -6.48 14.11
CA VAL A 209 8.45 -6.24 15.55
C VAL A 209 7.02 -6.43 16.05
N PHE A 210 6.07 -5.78 15.41
CA PHE A 210 4.66 -5.89 15.76
C PHE A 210 4.12 -7.32 15.56
N ALA A 211 4.50 -8.00 14.47
CA ALA A 211 4.11 -9.39 14.22
C ALA A 211 4.61 -10.31 15.34
N GLY A 212 5.83 -10.12 15.84
CA GLY A 212 6.39 -10.87 16.96
C GLY A 212 5.59 -10.67 18.26
N GLU A 213 5.28 -9.42 18.61
CA GLU A 213 4.45 -9.08 19.78
C GLU A 213 3.06 -9.73 19.70
N ILE A 214 2.40 -9.57 18.55
CA ILE A 214 1.06 -10.09 18.30
C ILE A 214 1.03 -11.63 18.28
N LEU A 215 2.07 -12.27 17.76
CA LEU A 215 2.18 -13.73 17.76
C LEU A 215 2.23 -14.27 19.19
N ILE A 216 3.08 -13.69 20.04
CA ILE A 216 3.22 -14.11 21.44
C ILE A 216 1.91 -13.89 22.20
N ALA A 217 1.31 -12.71 22.08
CA ALA A 217 0.04 -12.41 22.72
C ALA A 217 -1.11 -13.29 22.19
N GLY A 218 -1.12 -13.56 20.88
CA GLY A 218 -2.08 -14.46 20.24
C GLY A 218 -1.96 -15.90 20.73
N LEU A 219 -0.74 -16.40 20.95
CA LEU A 219 -0.50 -17.72 21.55
C LEU A 219 -1.02 -17.79 22.99
N VAL A 220 -0.74 -16.77 23.81
CA VAL A 220 -1.25 -16.68 25.18
C VAL A 220 -2.78 -16.64 25.16
N ALA A 221 -3.38 -15.82 24.32
CA ALA A 221 -4.82 -15.72 24.15
C ALA A 221 -5.44 -17.05 23.68
N GLN A 222 -4.76 -17.78 22.78
CA GLN A 222 -5.19 -19.10 22.30
C GLN A 222 -5.21 -20.14 23.41
N VAL A 223 -4.16 -20.17 24.25
CA VAL A 223 -4.08 -21.07 25.40
C VAL A 223 -5.22 -20.78 26.38
N ILE A 224 -5.47 -19.50 26.69
CA ILE A 224 -6.55 -19.10 27.59
C ILE A 224 -7.93 -19.42 27.01
N ALA A 225 -8.12 -19.26 25.70
CA ALA A 225 -9.35 -19.63 25.01
C ALA A 225 -9.63 -21.16 25.08
N ILE A 226 -8.58 -21.99 25.03
CA ILE A 226 -8.69 -23.45 25.18
C ILE A 226 -8.96 -23.85 26.62
N VAL A 227 -8.30 -23.22 27.59
CA VAL A 227 -8.45 -23.55 29.02
C VAL A 227 -9.80 -23.08 29.58
N PHE A 228 -10.29 -21.92 29.12
CA PHE A 228 -11.52 -21.29 29.58
C PHE A 228 -12.54 -21.04 28.46
N PRO A 229 -12.96 -22.07 27.69
CA PRO A 229 -13.81 -21.88 26.52
C PRO A 229 -15.17 -21.25 26.85
N SER A 230 -15.72 -21.48 28.02
CA SER A 230 -17.00 -20.91 28.45
C SER A 230 -16.96 -19.41 28.74
N ARG A 231 -15.77 -18.85 28.97
CA ARG A 231 -15.57 -17.41 29.25
C ARG A 231 -15.01 -16.64 28.07
N TRP A 232 -14.41 -17.34 27.11
CA TRP A 232 -13.83 -16.74 25.94
C TRP A 232 -14.90 -16.51 24.85
N GLY A 233 -15.08 -15.27 24.43
CA GLY A 233 -15.94 -14.93 23.30
C GLY A 233 -17.46 -15.06 23.52
N GLU A 234 -17.95 -15.48 24.70
CA GLU A 234 -19.39 -15.74 24.99
C GLU A 234 -20.10 -16.45 23.81
N LEU A 235 -20.05 -17.78 23.80
CA LEU A 235 -20.69 -18.62 22.78
C LEU A 235 -22.22 -18.49 22.81
N GLY A 236 -22.79 -17.65 21.96
CA GLY A 236 -24.23 -17.60 21.68
C GLY A 236 -24.61 -18.38 20.44
N MET A 237 -25.92 -18.46 20.13
CA MET A 237 -26.39 -19.09 18.88
C MET A 237 -25.71 -18.48 17.65
N LEU A 238 -25.20 -19.34 16.75
CA LEU A 238 -24.57 -18.91 15.49
C LEU A 238 -25.62 -18.33 14.56
N LYS A 239 -25.37 -17.11 14.09
CA LYS A 239 -26.23 -16.40 13.13
C LYS A 239 -25.69 -16.58 11.70
N PRO A 240 -26.56 -16.56 10.68
CA PRO A 240 -26.11 -16.51 9.30
C PRO A 240 -25.29 -15.21 9.09
N SER A 241 -24.18 -15.33 8.37
CA SER A 241 -23.34 -14.17 8.03
C SER A 241 -24.06 -13.22 7.06
N PRO A 242 -23.64 -11.95 6.97
CA PRO A 242 -24.15 -11.04 5.95
C PRO A 242 -24.05 -11.61 4.54
N SER A 243 -22.99 -12.39 4.25
CA SER A 243 -22.81 -13.08 2.98
C SER A 243 -23.78 -14.23 2.72
N GLU A 244 -24.48 -14.73 3.74
CA GLU A 244 -25.52 -15.77 3.58
C GLU A 244 -26.92 -15.18 3.41
N LYS A 245 -27.12 -13.90 3.78
CA LYS A 245 -28.45 -13.28 3.73
C LYS A 245 -28.88 -12.86 2.32
N SER A 246 -27.94 -12.57 1.44
CA SER A 246 -28.21 -12.10 0.10
C SER A 246 -27.14 -12.61 -0.87
N ILE A 247 -27.54 -12.99 -2.07
CA ILE A 247 -26.64 -13.36 -3.15
C ILE A 247 -25.73 -12.19 -3.51
N GLU A 248 -26.27 -10.96 -3.53
CA GLU A 248 -25.49 -9.73 -3.77
C GLU A 248 -24.34 -9.59 -2.78
N THR A 249 -24.61 -9.68 -1.48
CA THR A 249 -23.56 -9.57 -0.45
C THR A 249 -22.55 -10.71 -0.52
N ARG A 250 -22.99 -11.94 -0.85
CA ARG A 250 -22.08 -13.08 -1.00
C ARG A 250 -21.08 -12.86 -2.13
N PHE A 251 -21.53 -12.36 -3.28
CA PHE A 251 -20.65 -12.06 -4.42
C PHE A 251 -19.73 -10.86 -4.12
N ILE A 252 -20.27 -9.78 -3.51
CA ILE A 252 -19.45 -8.61 -3.13
C ILE A 252 -18.32 -9.03 -2.17
N PHE A 253 -18.63 -9.80 -1.13
CA PHE A 253 -17.60 -10.26 -0.19
C PHE A 253 -16.66 -11.32 -0.79
N GLY A 254 -17.12 -12.17 -1.72
CA GLY A 254 -16.27 -13.15 -2.39
C GLY A 254 -15.40 -12.51 -3.47
N THR A 255 -16.02 -12.08 -4.56
CA THR A 255 -15.32 -11.54 -5.73
C THR A 255 -14.69 -10.17 -5.44
N GLY A 256 -15.40 -9.31 -4.70
CA GLY A 256 -14.89 -7.98 -4.33
C GLY A 256 -13.64 -8.06 -3.48
N THR A 257 -13.55 -9.01 -2.55
CA THR A 257 -12.34 -9.23 -1.75
C THR A 257 -11.18 -9.69 -2.62
N ILE A 258 -11.41 -10.62 -3.56
CA ILE A 258 -10.37 -11.10 -4.49
C ILE A 258 -9.86 -9.93 -5.35
N VAL A 259 -10.77 -9.14 -5.92
CA VAL A 259 -10.42 -7.96 -6.72
C VAL A 259 -9.65 -6.95 -5.89
N SER A 260 -10.07 -6.68 -4.64
CA SER A 260 -9.37 -5.75 -3.75
C SER A 260 -7.96 -6.24 -3.39
N ILE A 261 -7.78 -7.55 -3.12
CA ILE A 261 -6.46 -8.14 -2.87
C ILE A 261 -5.58 -8.01 -4.12
N LEU A 262 -6.12 -8.32 -5.29
CA LEU A 262 -5.39 -8.19 -6.55
C LEU A 262 -4.95 -6.74 -6.80
N LEU A 263 -5.86 -5.77 -6.63
CA LEU A 263 -5.54 -4.34 -6.76
C LEU A 263 -4.48 -3.88 -5.76
N LEU A 264 -4.58 -4.32 -4.51
CA LEU A 264 -3.58 -4.02 -3.49
C LEU A 264 -2.23 -4.61 -3.86
N THR A 265 -2.20 -5.86 -4.34
CA THR A 265 -0.97 -6.52 -4.79
C THR A 265 -0.35 -5.79 -5.98
N LEU A 266 -1.16 -5.32 -6.94
CA LEU A 266 -0.69 -4.53 -8.07
C LEU A 266 -0.14 -3.17 -7.63
N LEU A 267 -0.81 -2.47 -6.71
CA LEU A 267 -0.33 -1.19 -6.16
C LEU A 267 1.00 -1.36 -5.41
N VAL A 268 1.11 -2.38 -4.56
CA VAL A 268 2.35 -2.67 -3.85
C VAL A 268 3.45 -3.07 -4.84
N GLY A 269 3.13 -3.90 -5.82
CA GLY A 269 4.05 -4.31 -6.88
C GLY A 269 4.56 -3.13 -7.70
N ASP A 270 3.66 -2.24 -8.13
CA ASP A 270 3.99 -1.00 -8.84
C ASP A 270 4.97 -0.13 -8.04
N TRP A 271 4.66 0.08 -6.76
CA TRP A 271 5.52 0.85 -5.85
C TRP A 271 6.91 0.22 -5.65
N VAL A 272 6.99 -1.09 -5.45
CA VAL A 272 8.27 -1.81 -5.29
C VAL A 272 9.09 -1.74 -6.58
N ILE A 273 8.46 -1.95 -7.74
CA ILE A 273 9.13 -1.88 -9.05
C ILE A 273 9.62 -0.45 -9.32
N ALA A 274 8.79 0.56 -9.08
CA ALA A 274 9.19 1.96 -9.27
C ALA A 274 10.34 2.36 -8.33
N GLY A 275 10.31 1.94 -7.07
CA GLY A 275 11.38 2.19 -6.10
C GLY A 275 12.70 1.53 -6.49
N THR A 276 12.66 0.28 -6.96
CA THR A 276 13.86 -0.42 -7.44
C THR A 276 14.39 0.18 -8.72
N ALA A 277 13.52 0.55 -9.67
CA ALA A 277 13.91 1.21 -10.92
C ALA A 277 14.51 2.60 -10.66
N ALA A 278 13.91 3.39 -9.78
CA ALA A 278 14.44 4.70 -9.39
C ALA A 278 15.84 4.57 -8.76
N ARG A 279 16.01 3.60 -7.85
CA ARG A 279 17.29 3.34 -7.19
C ARG A 279 18.36 2.87 -8.18
N SER A 280 18.04 1.96 -9.11
CA SER A 280 18.99 1.51 -10.12
C SER A 280 19.41 2.64 -11.05
N LEU A 281 18.45 3.44 -11.53
CA LEU A 281 18.73 4.58 -12.40
C LEU A 281 19.66 5.61 -11.74
N LEU A 282 19.43 5.91 -10.47
CA LEU A 282 20.29 6.84 -9.73
C LEU A 282 21.67 6.24 -9.43
N ARG A 283 21.75 4.95 -9.13
CA ARG A 283 23.04 4.25 -8.97
C ARG A 283 23.87 4.27 -10.26
N ASP A 284 23.24 3.98 -11.39
CA ASP A 284 23.92 4.00 -12.69
C ASP A 284 24.39 5.42 -13.05
N ARG A 285 23.58 6.44 -12.72
CA ARG A 285 23.96 7.84 -12.91
C ARG A 285 25.12 8.24 -12.00
N LEU A 286 25.09 7.88 -10.71
CA LEU A 286 26.18 8.13 -9.77
C LEU A 286 27.46 7.48 -10.26
N LYS A 287 27.40 6.19 -10.63
CA LYS A 287 28.55 5.44 -11.11
C LYS A 287 29.16 6.07 -12.35
N SER A 288 28.36 6.32 -13.39
CA SER A 288 28.88 6.90 -14.65
C SER A 288 29.44 8.30 -14.44
N SER A 289 28.81 9.15 -13.63
CA SER A 289 29.33 10.50 -13.35
C SER A 289 30.63 10.45 -12.55
N ALA A 290 30.74 9.55 -11.56
CA ALA A 290 31.95 9.39 -10.77
C ALA A 290 33.11 8.79 -11.58
N GLU A 291 32.85 7.81 -12.43
CA GLU A 291 33.84 7.23 -13.34
C GLU A 291 34.41 8.30 -14.30
N LEU A 292 33.54 9.09 -14.92
CA LEU A 292 33.97 10.20 -15.78
C LEU A 292 34.76 11.26 -15.01
N ALA A 293 34.32 11.58 -13.79
CA ALA A 293 35.05 12.53 -12.94
C ALA A 293 36.43 11.98 -12.54
N SER A 294 36.48 10.70 -12.11
CA SER A 294 37.75 10.08 -11.67
C SER A 294 38.79 9.99 -12.78
N GLN A 295 38.39 9.77 -14.04
CA GLN A 295 39.26 9.74 -15.19
C GLN A 295 39.88 11.12 -15.52
N ASN A 296 39.19 12.20 -15.15
CA ASN A 296 39.71 13.57 -15.39
C ASN A 296 40.74 14.01 -14.33
N VAL A 297 40.80 13.36 -13.16
CA VAL A 297 41.74 13.72 -12.08
C VAL A 297 43.19 13.44 -12.48
N PRO A 298 43.58 12.23 -12.93
CA PRO A 298 44.94 11.97 -13.43
C PRO A 298 45.36 12.93 -14.54
N PHE A 299 44.47 13.18 -15.50
CA PHE A 299 44.74 14.13 -16.58
C PHE A 299 45.07 15.54 -16.06
N PHE A 300 44.34 16.03 -15.07
CA PHE A 300 44.59 17.31 -14.42
C PHE A 300 45.94 17.31 -13.69
N LEU A 301 46.23 16.29 -12.86
CA LEU A 301 47.45 16.19 -12.09
C LEU A 301 48.68 16.04 -12.98
N GLU A 302 48.65 15.14 -13.99
CA GLU A 302 49.73 14.93 -14.93
C GLU A 302 49.99 16.17 -15.82
N THR A 303 48.93 16.83 -16.28
CA THR A 303 49.05 18.06 -17.06
C THR A 303 49.73 19.15 -16.26
N GLY A 304 49.29 19.35 -14.99
CA GLY A 304 49.89 20.35 -14.11
C GLY A 304 51.36 20.06 -13.82
N GLN A 305 51.70 18.78 -13.57
CA GLN A 305 53.06 18.38 -13.30
C GLN A 305 53.95 18.53 -14.51
N ASN A 306 53.47 18.18 -15.70
CA ASN A 306 54.19 18.32 -16.94
C ASN A 306 54.43 19.78 -17.29
N LEU A 307 53.43 20.65 -17.11
CA LEU A 307 53.53 22.08 -17.32
C LEU A 307 54.51 22.76 -16.31
N ALA A 308 54.48 22.36 -15.05
CA ALA A 308 55.40 22.84 -14.02
C ALA A 308 56.82 22.39 -14.36
N THR A 309 57.04 21.13 -14.74
CA THR A 309 58.35 20.60 -15.12
C THR A 309 58.86 21.26 -16.39
N GLN A 310 58.03 21.46 -17.41
CA GLN A 310 58.39 22.16 -18.63
C GLN A 310 58.81 23.62 -18.35
N THR A 311 58.06 24.29 -17.45
CA THR A 311 58.38 25.67 -17.07
C THR A 311 59.66 25.72 -16.25
N ALA A 312 59.90 24.77 -15.31
CA ALA A 312 61.12 24.70 -14.54
C ALA A 312 62.39 24.44 -15.38
N ASN A 313 62.23 23.71 -16.48
CA ASN A 313 63.32 23.41 -17.42
C ASN A 313 63.58 24.52 -18.46
N ASP A 314 62.84 25.65 -18.43
CA ASP A 314 63.07 26.74 -19.38
C ASP A 314 64.45 27.38 -19.16
N PRO A 315 65.31 27.55 -20.21
CA PRO A 315 66.64 28.12 -20.09
C PRO A 315 66.67 29.50 -19.44
N ARG A 316 65.62 30.27 -19.53
CA ARG A 316 65.50 31.60 -18.91
C ARG A 316 65.52 31.56 -17.38
N LEU A 317 65.05 30.48 -16.77
CA LEU A 317 65.12 30.29 -15.30
C LEU A 317 66.51 29.88 -14.81
N GLN A 318 67.37 29.43 -15.75
CA GLN A 318 68.77 29.07 -15.46
C GLN A 318 69.71 30.25 -15.70
N ASP A 319 69.29 31.33 -16.36
CA ASP A 319 70.08 32.55 -16.54
C ASP A 319 70.02 33.47 -15.30
N PRO A 320 71.14 33.76 -14.64
CA PRO A 320 71.18 34.66 -13.49
C PRO A 320 70.75 36.09 -13.78
N ASN A 321 70.81 36.52 -15.04
CA ASN A 321 70.49 37.90 -15.44
C ASN A 321 69.08 38.07 -16.02
N ALA A 322 68.32 36.98 -16.18
CA ALA A 322 66.97 37.05 -16.69
C ALA A 322 65.98 37.68 -15.71
N ASP A 323 65.05 38.47 -16.21
CA ASP A 323 63.91 38.95 -15.39
C ASP A 323 62.89 37.80 -15.22
N ILE A 324 63.06 37.10 -14.09
CA ILE A 324 62.23 35.94 -13.75
C ILE A 324 60.75 36.35 -13.56
N SER A 325 60.49 37.54 -12.98
CA SER A 325 59.11 38.00 -12.79
C SER A 325 58.37 38.25 -14.11
N ALA A 326 59.03 38.89 -15.06
CA ALA A 326 58.47 39.09 -16.41
C ALA A 326 58.22 37.76 -17.11
N PHE A 327 59.14 36.79 -16.99
CA PHE A 327 58.99 35.45 -17.54
C PHE A 327 57.81 34.71 -16.93
N LEU A 328 57.63 34.73 -15.63
CA LEU A 328 56.50 34.09 -14.94
C LEU A 328 55.18 34.71 -15.41
N GLY A 329 55.12 36.03 -15.59
CA GLY A 329 53.94 36.71 -16.11
C GLY A 329 53.56 36.31 -17.52
N GLU A 330 54.58 36.28 -18.44
CA GLU A 330 54.37 35.78 -19.80
C GLU A 330 53.87 34.32 -19.83
N ARG A 331 54.47 33.49 -18.96
CA ARG A 331 54.14 32.07 -18.90
C ARG A 331 52.72 31.84 -18.37
N LEU A 332 52.33 32.58 -17.35
CA LEU A 332 51.00 32.48 -16.78
C LEU A 332 49.90 32.94 -17.77
N GLN A 333 50.17 33.98 -18.57
CA GLN A 333 49.25 34.45 -19.61
C GLN A 333 49.14 33.49 -20.77
N SER A 334 50.24 32.83 -21.14
CA SER A 334 50.24 31.86 -22.25
C SER A 334 49.67 30.51 -21.88
N ILE A 335 49.70 30.09 -20.62
CA ILE A 335 49.22 28.80 -20.11
C ILE A 335 48.30 29.07 -18.93
N PRO A 336 47.00 29.19 -19.13
CA PRO A 336 46.03 29.50 -18.06
C PRO A 336 45.68 28.25 -17.22
N PHE A 337 46.70 27.49 -16.85
CA PHE A 337 46.59 26.36 -15.97
C PHE A 337 46.83 26.74 -14.51
N PHE A 338 47.86 27.54 -14.28
CA PHE A 338 48.22 28.04 -12.96
C PHE A 338 47.52 29.36 -12.66
N ASN A 339 47.20 29.58 -11.40
CA ASN A 339 46.73 30.87 -10.89
C ASN A 339 47.88 31.69 -10.33
N GLN A 340 48.96 31.01 -9.90
CA GLN A 340 50.15 31.62 -9.33
C GLN A 340 51.39 30.77 -9.67
N LEU A 341 52.48 31.44 -10.03
CA LEU A 341 53.79 30.84 -10.22
C LEU A 341 54.79 31.54 -9.27
N VAL A 342 55.60 30.76 -8.58
CA VAL A 342 56.59 31.26 -7.59
C VAL A 342 57.89 30.50 -7.80
N VAL A 343 58.99 31.21 -7.77
CA VAL A 343 60.35 30.66 -7.78
C VAL A 343 60.96 30.91 -6.41
N LEU A 344 61.40 29.83 -5.77
CA LEU A 344 62.01 29.82 -4.44
C LEU A 344 63.45 29.34 -4.50
N ASP A 345 64.31 29.91 -3.66
CA ASP A 345 65.62 29.38 -3.35
C ASP A 345 65.50 28.26 -2.28
N MET A 346 66.05 27.08 -2.61
CA MET A 346 65.92 25.88 -1.76
C MET A 346 66.66 25.96 -0.43
N GLN A 347 67.77 26.73 -0.40
CA GLN A 347 68.63 26.86 0.80
C GLN A 347 68.10 27.91 1.75
N THR A 348 67.80 29.10 1.22
CA THR A 348 67.36 30.26 2.00
C THR A 348 65.85 30.28 2.23
N ARG A 349 65.10 29.53 1.43
CA ARG A 349 63.62 29.55 1.38
C ARG A 349 63.04 30.93 1.02
N ASN A 350 63.86 31.82 0.49
CA ASN A 350 63.41 33.12 0.07
C ASN A 350 62.76 33.06 -1.31
N ILE A 351 61.70 33.86 -1.50
CA ILE A 351 61.06 34.05 -2.78
C ILE A 351 62.00 34.88 -3.69
N ILE A 352 62.35 34.29 -4.82
CA ILE A 352 63.16 34.99 -5.83
C ILE A 352 62.24 35.82 -6.71
N ALA A 353 61.13 35.25 -7.16
CA ALA A 353 60.12 35.91 -7.97
C ALA A 353 58.76 35.24 -7.78
N SER A 354 57.68 36.00 -7.90
CA SER A 354 56.31 35.49 -7.92
C SER A 354 55.45 36.28 -8.89
N TYR A 355 54.50 35.59 -9.52
CA TYR A 355 53.51 36.24 -10.35
C TYR A 355 52.15 35.51 -10.23
N PRO A 356 51.05 36.22 -9.93
CA PRO A 356 50.99 37.64 -9.50
C PRO A 356 51.81 37.88 -8.24
N ALA A 357 52.32 39.11 -8.10
CA ALA A 357 53.07 39.52 -6.92
C ALA A 357 52.12 39.68 -5.75
N GLU A 358 52.11 38.75 -4.82
CA GLU A 358 51.38 38.85 -3.58
C GLU A 358 52.25 39.53 -2.49
N PRO A 359 51.69 40.43 -1.68
CA PRO A 359 52.44 41.13 -0.63
C PRO A 359 53.00 40.18 0.43
N ILE A 360 52.34 39.00 0.67
CA ILE A 360 52.80 37.99 1.62
C ILE A 360 52.50 36.60 1.04
N PHE A 361 53.51 35.95 0.44
CA PHE A 361 53.43 34.57 0.06
C PHE A 361 53.77 33.69 1.29
N GLN A 362 52.88 32.83 1.67
CA GLN A 362 53.12 31.83 2.72
C GLN A 362 53.29 30.46 2.10
N ILE A 363 54.41 29.82 2.42
CA ILE A 363 54.64 28.41 2.09
C ILE A 363 53.78 27.58 3.03
N THR A 364 52.97 26.74 2.49
CA THR A 364 52.11 25.83 3.28
C THR A 364 52.93 24.66 3.80
N ARG A 365 52.48 24.02 4.89
CA ARG A 365 53.16 22.87 5.47
C ARG A 365 53.32 21.69 4.46
N PRO A 366 52.32 21.34 3.61
CA PRO A 366 52.53 20.34 2.56
C PRO A 366 53.60 20.72 1.55
N GLU A 367 53.69 22.00 1.18
CA GLU A 367 54.75 22.49 0.28
C GLU A 367 56.15 22.43 0.93
N GLU A 368 56.27 22.66 2.24
CA GLU A 368 57.52 22.47 2.97
C GLU A 368 58.00 21.03 2.96
N GLU A 369 57.08 20.07 3.13
CA GLU A 369 57.38 18.65 2.98
C GLU A 369 57.86 18.33 1.55
N GLY A 370 57.20 18.90 0.54
CA GLY A 370 57.60 18.77 -0.86
C GLY A 370 58.98 19.33 -1.15
N LEU A 371 59.29 20.49 -0.61
CA LEU A 371 60.65 21.08 -0.73
C LEU A 371 61.72 20.17 -0.11
N SER A 372 61.44 19.53 1.01
CA SER A 372 62.36 18.59 1.65
C SER A 372 62.60 17.33 0.78
N LEU A 373 61.56 16.82 0.12
CA LEU A 373 61.68 15.67 -0.80
C LEU A 373 62.45 16.04 -2.08
N ILE A 374 62.29 17.22 -2.62
CA ILE A 374 63.07 17.73 -3.72
C ILE A 374 64.58 17.82 -3.34
N GLN A 375 64.90 18.24 -2.13
CA GLN A 375 66.28 18.20 -1.63
C GLN A 375 66.86 16.79 -1.54
N GLN A 376 66.02 15.81 -1.30
CA GLN A 376 66.43 14.38 -1.30
C GLN A 376 66.54 13.78 -2.71
N GLY A 377 66.29 14.55 -3.76
CA GLY A 377 66.45 14.14 -5.16
C GLY A 377 65.21 13.69 -5.86
N ILE A 378 64.04 13.90 -5.32
CA ILE A 378 62.75 13.64 -5.98
C ILE A 378 62.29 14.93 -6.67
N PRO A 379 62.43 15.08 -8.01
CA PRO A 379 62.39 16.40 -8.66
C PRO A 379 61.01 17.05 -8.77
N ASN A 380 59.95 16.25 -8.66
CA ASN A 380 58.58 16.72 -8.87
C ASN A 380 57.67 16.22 -7.74
N GLN A 381 56.83 17.14 -7.25
CA GLN A 381 55.86 16.83 -6.19
C GLN A 381 54.51 17.51 -6.44
N ILE A 382 53.44 16.88 -5.97
CA ILE A 382 52.07 17.43 -6.05
C ILE A 382 51.47 17.41 -4.64
N TYR A 383 50.93 18.53 -4.21
CA TYR A 383 50.29 18.66 -2.90
C TYR A 383 48.96 19.40 -3.00
N THR A 384 48.02 19.01 -2.14
CA THR A 384 46.84 19.82 -1.88
C THR A 384 47.17 20.89 -0.83
N VAL A 385 46.74 22.11 -1.09
CA VAL A 385 47.01 23.24 -0.20
C VAL A 385 45.72 23.87 0.30
N PRO A 386 45.70 24.36 1.54
CA PRO A 386 44.54 25.02 2.11
C PRO A 386 44.13 26.26 1.30
N PRO A 387 42.86 26.67 1.37
CA PRO A 387 42.44 27.93 0.80
C PRO A 387 43.17 29.09 1.45
N ILE A 388 43.46 30.13 0.68
CA ILE A 388 44.15 31.34 1.19
C ILE A 388 43.19 32.16 2.05
N ASP A 389 41.93 32.23 1.69
CA ASP A 389 40.88 32.96 2.42
C ASP A 389 39.89 31.98 3.06
N GLU A 390 39.32 32.36 4.21
CA GLU A 390 38.24 31.61 4.85
C GLU A 390 37.04 31.46 3.90
N GLY A 391 36.74 30.21 3.52
CA GLY A 391 35.68 29.89 2.55
C GLY A 391 36.14 29.90 1.09
N GLY A 392 37.43 30.06 0.79
CA GLY A 392 38.02 29.95 -0.53
C GLY A 392 38.10 28.49 -1.01
N ALA A 393 38.41 28.30 -2.29
CA ALA A 393 38.65 26.97 -2.86
C ALA A 393 40.03 26.44 -2.41
N ALA A 394 40.10 25.14 -2.07
CA ALA A 394 41.36 24.46 -1.85
C ALA A 394 42.19 24.44 -3.14
N GLY A 395 43.51 24.60 -3.02
CA GLY A 395 44.43 24.62 -4.13
C GLY A 395 45.16 23.29 -4.33
N THR A 396 45.71 23.12 -5.53
CA THR A 396 46.70 22.10 -5.81
C THR A 396 48.00 22.78 -6.17
N SER A 397 49.10 22.40 -5.51
CA SER A 397 50.43 22.93 -5.71
C SER A 397 51.31 21.90 -6.40
N PHE A 398 51.97 22.32 -7.46
CA PHE A 398 52.90 21.54 -8.27
C PHE A 398 54.29 22.09 -8.08
N LEU A 399 55.18 21.28 -7.50
CA LEU A 399 56.57 21.66 -7.26
C LEU A 399 57.47 20.99 -8.26
N ALA A 400 58.35 21.75 -8.88
CA ALA A 400 59.35 21.24 -9.82
C ALA A 400 60.71 21.82 -9.56
N ALA A 401 61.76 20.99 -9.45
CA ALA A 401 63.12 21.41 -9.29
C ALA A 401 63.66 22.13 -10.53
N ILE A 402 64.28 23.29 -10.39
CA ILE A 402 64.97 23.96 -11.49
C ILE A 402 66.39 23.38 -11.58
N PRO A 403 66.78 22.77 -12.72
CA PRO A 403 68.06 22.10 -12.83
C PRO A 403 69.24 23.03 -12.56
N GLN A 404 70.26 22.52 -11.85
CA GLN A 404 71.55 23.18 -11.60
C GLN A 404 71.55 24.48 -10.82
N MET A 405 70.39 25.01 -10.39
CA MET A 405 70.27 26.31 -9.74
C MET A 405 69.93 26.27 -8.24
N GLY A 406 69.65 25.10 -7.68
CA GLY A 406 69.20 25.00 -6.29
C GLY A 406 67.90 25.78 -6.04
N ARG A 407 67.06 25.91 -7.04
CA ARG A 407 65.78 26.61 -7.02
C ARG A 407 64.63 25.67 -7.28
N VAL A 408 63.43 26.05 -6.82
CA VAL A 408 62.19 25.30 -7.07
C VAL A 408 61.14 26.24 -7.62
N LEU A 409 60.45 25.77 -8.67
CA LEU A 409 59.24 26.38 -9.18
C LEU A 409 58.03 25.77 -8.46
N ILE A 410 57.16 26.62 -7.92
CA ILE A 410 55.88 26.28 -7.34
C ILE A 410 54.79 26.88 -8.21
N GLY A 411 53.91 26.02 -8.78
CA GLY A 411 52.73 26.43 -9.50
C GLY A 411 51.48 26.07 -8.75
N ARG A 412 50.73 27.07 -8.29
CA ARG A 412 49.43 26.85 -7.59
C ARG A 412 48.28 27.03 -8.55
N THR A 413 47.29 26.18 -8.43
CA THR A 413 46.04 26.28 -9.16
C THR A 413 44.85 25.92 -8.28
N TYR A 414 43.72 26.55 -8.53
CA TYR A 414 42.45 26.25 -7.84
C TYR A 414 41.53 25.53 -8.79
N MET A 415 41.03 24.37 -8.39
CA MET A 415 40.27 23.48 -9.25
C MET A 415 38.99 24.12 -9.79
N SER A 416 38.31 24.94 -9.02
CA SER A 416 37.08 25.64 -9.42
C SER A 416 37.30 26.70 -10.51
N ALA A 417 38.52 27.27 -10.59
CA ALA A 417 38.86 28.35 -11.52
C ALA A 417 39.66 27.87 -12.73
N ASN A 418 40.13 26.63 -12.76
CA ASN A 418 40.99 26.12 -13.80
C ASN A 418 40.18 25.68 -15.04
N PRO A 419 40.50 26.14 -16.26
CA PRO A 419 39.81 25.70 -17.48
C PRO A 419 39.90 24.19 -17.75
N TYR A 420 40.99 23.53 -17.33
CA TYR A 420 41.24 22.11 -17.57
C TYR A 420 40.40 21.21 -16.60
N THR A 421 39.89 21.75 -15.52
CA THR A 421 39.02 21.03 -14.59
C THR A 421 37.54 21.26 -14.85
N ARG A 422 37.16 22.09 -15.84
CA ARG A 422 35.75 22.43 -16.11
C ARG A 422 34.89 21.19 -16.33
N SER A 423 35.40 20.18 -17.06
CA SER A 423 34.67 18.91 -17.25
C SER A 423 34.49 18.15 -15.95
N LEU A 424 35.53 18.07 -15.12
CA LEU A 424 35.49 17.44 -13.80
C LEU A 424 34.46 18.14 -12.89
N VAL A 425 34.56 19.46 -12.78
CA VAL A 425 33.65 20.28 -11.95
C VAL A 425 32.20 20.17 -12.44
N ASN A 426 31.98 20.17 -13.76
CA ASN A 426 30.65 19.99 -14.30
C ASN A 426 30.08 18.60 -13.99
N ASN A 427 30.89 17.55 -14.03
CA ASN A 427 30.47 16.20 -13.65
C ASN A 427 30.14 16.11 -12.15
N LEU A 428 30.94 16.73 -11.28
CA LEU A 428 30.67 16.79 -9.85
C LEU A 428 29.38 17.57 -9.54
N ASN A 429 29.12 18.65 -10.28
CA ASN A 429 27.92 19.47 -10.10
C ASN A 429 26.69 18.93 -10.84
N SER A 430 26.81 17.86 -11.64
CA SER A 430 25.71 17.29 -12.44
C SER A 430 24.53 16.83 -11.58
N LEU A 431 24.75 16.58 -10.31
CA LEU A 431 23.76 16.10 -9.35
C LEU A 431 23.09 17.23 -8.54
N ALA A 432 23.51 18.48 -8.71
CA ALA A 432 22.93 19.62 -8.00
C ALA A 432 21.41 19.79 -8.29
N GLN A 433 20.95 19.39 -9.47
CA GLN A 433 19.53 19.41 -9.85
C GLN A 433 18.65 18.49 -9.01
N VAL A 434 19.23 17.44 -8.41
CA VAL A 434 18.56 16.48 -7.56
C VAL A 434 18.97 16.63 -6.08
N ASN A 435 19.46 17.82 -5.71
CA ASN A 435 20.01 18.12 -4.38
C ASN A 435 21.15 17.16 -3.97
N GLY A 436 21.86 16.62 -4.94
CA GLY A 436 23.04 15.80 -4.72
C GLY A 436 24.29 16.68 -4.62
N ALA A 437 25.32 16.16 -3.98
CA ALA A 437 26.62 16.82 -3.88
C ALA A 437 27.72 15.99 -4.54
N GLY A 438 28.67 16.68 -5.17
CA GLY A 438 29.90 16.09 -5.67
C GLY A 438 31.08 16.61 -4.88
N LEU A 439 31.92 15.68 -4.44
CA LEU A 439 33.12 15.94 -3.64
C LEU A 439 34.34 15.36 -4.35
N LEU A 440 35.46 16.00 -4.17
CA LEU A 440 36.77 15.46 -4.49
C LEU A 440 37.60 15.42 -3.21
N ILE A 441 38.13 14.25 -2.90
CA ILE A 441 38.90 14.01 -1.68
C ILE A 441 40.35 13.75 -2.08
N ALA A 442 41.29 14.34 -1.35
CA ALA A 442 42.71 14.03 -1.45
C ALA A 442 43.28 13.89 -0.03
N ASP A 443 44.03 12.83 0.23
CA ASP A 443 44.62 12.53 1.53
C ASP A 443 43.62 12.58 2.71
N GLY A 444 42.33 12.33 2.43
CA GLY A 444 41.26 12.37 3.42
C GLY A 444 40.66 13.74 3.69
N MET A 445 41.15 14.79 3.00
CA MET A 445 40.58 16.14 3.05
C MET A 445 39.70 16.38 1.82
N ILE A 446 38.61 17.13 2.00
CA ILE A 446 37.72 17.54 0.90
C ILE A 446 38.39 18.73 0.20
N VAL A 447 38.91 18.48 -1.01
CA VAL A 447 39.58 19.50 -1.85
C VAL A 447 38.55 20.30 -2.64
N TYR A 448 37.48 19.68 -3.05
CA TYR A 448 36.36 20.29 -3.73
C TYR A 448 35.04 19.77 -3.18
N HIS A 449 34.10 20.65 -2.95
CA HIS A 449 32.71 20.34 -2.64
C HIS A 449 31.79 21.26 -3.43
N SER A 450 30.66 20.72 -3.91
CA SER A 450 29.64 21.54 -4.59
C SER A 450 29.09 22.67 -3.71
N GLU A 451 29.12 22.51 -2.37
CA GLU A 451 28.89 23.57 -1.39
C GLU A 451 30.24 24.06 -0.84
N ALA A 452 30.64 25.27 -1.22
CA ALA A 452 31.96 25.81 -0.90
C ALA A 452 32.30 25.81 0.60
N ALA A 453 31.30 25.96 1.48
CA ALA A 453 31.50 25.97 2.95
C ALA A 453 32.07 24.66 3.52
N GLN A 454 31.97 23.54 2.81
CA GLN A 454 32.46 22.23 3.23
C GLN A 454 33.86 21.91 2.66
N THR A 455 34.41 22.76 1.84
CA THR A 455 35.77 22.62 1.31
C THR A 455 36.80 22.75 2.43
N TRP A 456 37.84 21.93 2.34
CA TRP A 456 38.94 21.86 3.32
C TRP A 456 38.52 21.36 4.72
N THR A 457 37.56 20.45 4.75
CA THR A 457 37.17 19.69 5.94
C THR A 457 37.59 18.23 5.83
N VAL A 458 37.71 17.53 6.94
CA VAL A 458 38.02 16.10 6.93
C VAL A 458 36.78 15.33 6.46
N TYR A 459 36.96 14.47 5.48
CA TYR A 459 35.89 13.58 5.05
C TYR A 459 35.61 12.55 6.15
N GLN A 460 34.38 12.56 6.64
CA GLN A 460 33.93 11.69 7.75
C GLN A 460 33.18 10.43 7.29
N GLY A 461 32.85 10.33 5.98
CA GLY A 461 32.14 9.19 5.44
C GLY A 461 32.99 7.93 5.30
N GLU A 462 32.35 6.85 4.94
CA GLU A 462 32.99 5.56 4.72
C GLU A 462 33.93 5.61 3.50
N ARG A 463 35.12 5.00 3.62
CA ARG A 463 36.15 4.95 2.56
C ARG A 463 36.33 3.52 2.09
N SER A 464 36.65 3.36 0.82
CA SER A 464 36.91 2.04 0.22
C SER A 464 38.05 2.14 -0.80
N ASP A 465 38.87 1.11 -0.87
CA ASP A 465 39.92 0.99 -1.89
C ASP A 465 39.35 0.57 -3.27
N THR A 466 38.09 0.17 -3.32
CA THR A 466 37.38 -0.19 -4.54
C THR A 466 36.08 0.62 -4.67
N PRO A 467 35.59 0.82 -5.92
CA PRO A 467 34.31 1.50 -6.12
C PRO A 467 33.18 0.87 -5.31
N ALA A 468 32.52 1.65 -4.46
CA ALA A 468 31.50 1.13 -3.54
C ALA A 468 30.32 2.10 -3.34
N PHE A 469 29.15 1.53 -3.04
CA PHE A 469 27.95 2.29 -2.63
C PHE A 469 27.77 2.14 -1.13
N PHE A 470 27.48 3.26 -0.48
CA PHE A 470 27.16 3.31 0.94
C PHE A 470 25.82 3.99 1.15
N ASP A 471 25.07 3.52 2.15
CA ASP A 471 23.89 4.21 2.67
C ASP A 471 24.33 4.94 3.95
N GLU A 472 24.44 6.26 3.90
CA GLU A 472 24.88 7.09 5.02
C GLU A 472 23.76 8.00 5.51
N THR A 473 23.93 8.52 6.72
CA THR A 473 23.06 9.55 7.28
C THR A 473 23.82 10.89 7.31
N ALA A 474 23.28 11.89 6.61
CA ALA A 474 23.82 13.23 6.63
C ALA A 474 23.71 13.85 8.04
N SER A 475 24.48 14.91 8.30
CA SER A 475 24.50 15.63 9.58
C SER A 475 23.13 16.14 10.07
N LEU A 476 22.16 16.30 9.17
CA LEU A 476 20.78 16.69 9.46
C LEU A 476 19.83 15.50 9.69
N GLY A 477 20.35 14.26 9.78
CA GLY A 477 19.54 13.06 9.99
C GLY A 477 18.81 12.55 8.73
N THR A 478 19.12 13.07 7.54
CA THR A 478 18.56 12.59 6.29
C THR A 478 19.42 11.48 5.69
N ARG A 479 18.78 10.42 5.22
CA ARG A 479 19.49 9.33 4.55
C ARG A 479 19.97 9.77 3.17
N GLN A 480 21.20 9.40 2.83
CA GLN A 480 21.81 9.66 1.52
C GLN A 480 22.46 8.41 0.94
N LEU A 481 22.36 8.26 -0.37
CA LEU A 481 23.10 7.27 -1.12
C LEU A 481 24.43 7.89 -1.53
N VAL A 482 25.52 7.26 -1.15
CA VAL A 482 26.90 7.71 -1.43
C VAL A 482 27.55 6.72 -2.40
N TYR A 483 28.21 7.22 -3.41
CA TYR A 483 29.07 6.44 -4.27
C TYR A 483 30.51 6.95 -4.15
N TYR A 484 31.38 6.08 -3.69
CA TYR A 484 32.81 6.33 -3.53
C TYR A 484 33.58 5.70 -4.68
N GLN A 485 34.34 6.50 -5.42
CA GLN A 485 35.18 6.09 -6.55
C GLN A 485 36.62 6.50 -6.28
N PRO A 486 37.53 5.56 -5.93
CA PRO A 486 38.95 5.87 -5.82
C PRO A 486 39.53 6.20 -7.18
N VAL A 487 40.58 7.02 -7.22
CA VAL A 487 41.34 7.36 -8.42
C VAL A 487 42.58 6.49 -8.47
N ASP A 488 42.74 5.71 -9.52
CA ASP A 488 43.84 4.77 -9.67
C ASP A 488 45.21 5.49 -9.66
N GLY A 489 46.11 5.02 -8.81
CA GLY A 489 47.48 5.52 -8.72
C GLY A 489 47.66 6.83 -7.93
N TYR A 490 46.58 7.41 -7.39
CA TYR A 490 46.61 8.65 -6.61
C TYR A 490 45.85 8.49 -5.30
N PRO A 491 46.24 9.16 -4.21
CA PRO A 491 45.49 9.15 -2.95
C PRO A 491 44.25 10.05 -3.00
N TRP A 492 43.56 10.02 -4.13
CA TRP A 492 42.39 10.83 -4.44
C TRP A 492 41.16 9.95 -4.63
N ALA A 493 40.01 10.49 -4.32
CA ALA A 493 38.74 9.83 -4.59
C ALA A 493 37.66 10.84 -4.99
N VAL A 494 36.77 10.42 -5.87
CA VAL A 494 35.55 11.12 -6.23
C VAL A 494 34.42 10.53 -5.40
N VAL A 495 33.67 11.39 -4.69
CA VAL A 495 32.50 10.99 -3.94
C VAL A 495 31.29 11.75 -4.43
N LEU A 496 30.25 11.02 -4.78
CA LEU A 496 28.98 11.59 -5.19
C LEU A 496 27.88 11.15 -4.23
N THR A 497 27.10 12.12 -3.77
CA THR A 497 26.01 11.85 -2.82
C THR A 497 24.67 12.28 -3.40
N ILE A 498 23.62 11.50 -3.15
CA ILE A 498 22.24 11.87 -3.48
C ILE A 498 21.37 11.60 -2.25
N PRO A 499 20.57 12.57 -1.78
CA PRO A 499 19.64 12.33 -0.70
C PRO A 499 18.57 11.31 -1.09
N ALA A 500 18.16 10.45 -0.15
CA ALA A 500 17.16 9.40 -0.38
C ALA A 500 15.81 9.97 -0.87
N GLN A 501 15.53 11.23 -0.54
CA GLN A 501 14.37 11.97 -1.04
C GLN A 501 14.31 12.03 -2.58
N ALA A 502 15.45 12.20 -3.24
CA ALA A 502 15.51 12.24 -4.70
C ALA A 502 15.12 10.87 -5.31
N THR A 503 15.51 9.77 -4.66
CA THR A 503 15.08 8.43 -5.04
C THR A 503 13.58 8.26 -4.89
N GLN A 504 13.01 8.72 -3.77
CA GLN A 504 11.57 8.63 -3.54
C GLN A 504 10.78 9.55 -4.48
N GLN A 505 11.29 10.75 -4.76
CA GLN A 505 10.65 11.64 -5.74
C GLN A 505 10.59 11.01 -7.14
N LEU A 506 11.67 10.38 -7.56
CA LEU A 506 11.73 9.67 -8.82
C LEU A 506 10.79 8.45 -8.83
N ALA A 507 10.77 7.67 -7.73
CA ALA A 507 9.86 6.55 -7.56
C ALA A 507 8.38 7.00 -7.62
N ILE A 508 8.02 8.11 -6.95
CA ILE A 508 6.68 8.70 -7.03
C ILE A 508 6.33 9.09 -8.46
N ASN A 509 7.25 9.76 -9.16
CA ASN A 509 7.02 10.19 -10.54
C ASN A 509 6.76 9.01 -11.49
N ILE A 510 7.37 7.85 -11.23
CA ILE A 510 7.16 6.62 -12.00
C ILE A 510 5.86 5.91 -11.57
N ALA A 511 5.66 5.71 -10.25
CA ALA A 511 4.55 4.94 -9.72
C ALA A 511 3.19 5.67 -9.78
N LEU A 512 3.17 6.99 -9.57
CA LEU A 512 1.91 7.73 -9.40
C LEU A 512 0.98 7.63 -10.61
N PRO A 513 1.43 7.77 -11.87
CA PRO A 513 0.56 7.62 -13.03
C PRO A 513 -0.03 6.21 -13.15
N ILE A 514 0.78 5.18 -12.88
CA ILE A 514 0.38 3.77 -12.96
C ILE A 514 -0.56 3.43 -11.82
N SER A 515 -0.22 3.83 -10.60
CA SER A 515 -1.08 3.66 -9.41
C SER A 515 -2.44 4.34 -9.58
N LEU A 516 -2.48 5.57 -10.13
CA LEU A 516 -3.74 6.26 -10.42
C LEU A 516 -4.59 5.48 -11.43
N MET A 517 -3.96 4.94 -12.48
CA MET A 517 -4.64 4.13 -13.48
C MET A 517 -5.17 2.83 -12.86
N ILE A 518 -4.40 2.14 -12.02
CA ILE A 518 -4.83 0.92 -11.31
C ILE A 518 -6.03 1.22 -10.41
N VAL A 519 -6.00 2.30 -9.64
CA VAL A 519 -7.11 2.72 -8.76
C VAL A 519 -8.35 3.04 -9.58
N LEU A 520 -8.22 3.81 -10.67
CA LEU A 520 -9.33 4.17 -11.53
C LEU A 520 -9.98 2.92 -12.16
N LEU A 521 -9.17 2.02 -12.72
CA LEU A 521 -9.65 0.74 -13.26
C LEU A 521 -10.31 -0.11 -12.18
N GLY A 522 -9.75 -0.12 -10.97
CA GLY A 522 -10.32 -0.82 -9.82
C GLY A 522 -11.70 -0.28 -9.43
N ILE A 523 -11.84 1.04 -9.36
CA ILE A 523 -13.13 1.68 -9.08
C ILE A 523 -14.15 1.35 -10.17
N ILE A 524 -13.76 1.45 -11.44
CA ILE A 524 -14.64 1.09 -12.57
C ILE A 524 -15.06 -0.37 -12.49
N ALA A 525 -14.11 -1.28 -12.23
CA ALA A 525 -14.40 -2.71 -12.09
C ALA A 525 -15.38 -3.01 -10.95
N LEU A 526 -15.18 -2.40 -9.77
CA LEU A 526 -16.05 -2.57 -8.61
C LEU A 526 -17.45 -1.98 -8.84
N ILE A 527 -17.54 -0.81 -9.49
CA ILE A 527 -18.83 -0.20 -9.86
C ILE A 527 -19.55 -1.08 -10.88
N SER A 528 -18.86 -1.49 -11.96
CA SER A 528 -19.41 -2.38 -12.99
C SER A 528 -19.88 -3.69 -12.40
N MET A 529 -19.08 -4.31 -11.54
CA MET A 529 -19.47 -5.53 -10.83
C MET A 529 -20.73 -5.33 -10.00
N ARG A 530 -20.82 -4.21 -9.25
CA ARG A 530 -22.00 -3.90 -8.41
C ARG A 530 -23.26 -3.67 -9.25
N VAL A 531 -23.14 -2.95 -10.38
CA VAL A 531 -24.26 -2.67 -11.27
C VAL A 531 -24.79 -3.96 -11.91
N ASN A 532 -23.88 -4.77 -12.48
CA ASN A 532 -24.24 -6.04 -13.09
C ASN A 532 -24.86 -7.02 -12.08
N LEU A 533 -24.27 -7.09 -10.88
CA LEU A 533 -24.77 -7.98 -9.83
C LEU A 533 -26.16 -7.56 -9.35
N ARG A 534 -26.44 -6.26 -9.23
CA ARG A 534 -27.77 -5.74 -8.88
C ARG A 534 -28.79 -6.05 -9.95
N ALA A 535 -28.42 -5.95 -11.22
CA ALA A 535 -29.32 -6.30 -12.32
C ALA A 535 -29.73 -7.78 -12.25
N VAL A 536 -28.77 -8.68 -12.07
CA VAL A 536 -29.02 -10.14 -11.96
C VAL A 536 -29.81 -10.47 -10.69
N THR A 537 -29.37 -9.94 -9.53
CA THR A 537 -30.05 -10.25 -8.25
C THR A 537 -31.45 -9.65 -8.18
N GLY A 538 -31.66 -8.46 -8.75
CA GLY A 538 -32.99 -7.84 -8.86
C GLY A 538 -33.94 -8.68 -9.72
N SER A 539 -33.46 -9.19 -10.85
CA SER A 539 -34.22 -10.08 -11.73
C SER A 539 -34.59 -11.41 -11.06
N LEU A 540 -33.65 -12.01 -10.32
CA LEU A 540 -33.90 -13.22 -9.55
C LEU A 540 -34.89 -13.01 -8.40
N GLN A 541 -34.81 -11.89 -7.72
CA GLN A 541 -35.71 -11.53 -6.62
C GLN A 541 -37.15 -11.29 -7.13
N SER A 542 -37.31 -10.62 -8.28
CA SER A 542 -38.58 -10.45 -8.96
C SER A 542 -39.19 -11.81 -9.30
N LEU A 543 -38.39 -12.70 -9.94
CA LEU A 543 -38.84 -14.06 -10.27
C LEU A 543 -39.27 -14.86 -9.03
N ALA A 544 -38.50 -14.79 -7.93
CA ALA A 544 -38.85 -15.47 -6.70
C ALA A 544 -40.16 -14.94 -6.11
N THR A 545 -40.41 -13.62 -6.20
CA THR A 545 -41.66 -13.00 -5.73
C THR A 545 -42.85 -13.47 -6.60
N GLU A 546 -42.68 -13.48 -7.91
CA GLU A 546 -43.70 -13.92 -8.85
C GLU A 546 -44.01 -15.42 -8.72
N ALA A 547 -42.97 -16.25 -8.53
CA ALA A 547 -43.17 -17.67 -8.19
C ALA A 547 -43.95 -17.86 -6.86
N GLY A 548 -43.73 -17.01 -5.87
CA GLY A 548 -44.52 -16.98 -4.64
C GLY A 548 -45.99 -16.60 -4.88
N HIS A 549 -46.26 -15.67 -5.80
CA HIS A 549 -47.63 -15.32 -6.21
C HIS A 549 -48.32 -16.50 -6.89
N ILE A 550 -47.63 -17.19 -7.82
CA ILE A 550 -48.16 -18.42 -8.49
C ILE A 550 -48.47 -19.50 -7.44
N ALA A 551 -47.55 -19.76 -6.51
CA ALA A 551 -47.74 -20.74 -5.44
C ALA A 551 -48.87 -20.39 -4.48
N SER A 552 -49.21 -19.10 -4.31
CA SER A 552 -50.37 -18.66 -3.52
C SER A 552 -51.71 -18.65 -4.30
N GLY A 553 -51.71 -19.13 -5.55
CA GLY A 553 -52.91 -19.22 -6.38
C GLY A 553 -53.27 -17.93 -7.13
N ARG A 554 -52.42 -16.91 -7.10
CA ARG A 554 -52.64 -15.67 -7.88
C ARG A 554 -52.04 -15.84 -9.28
N LEU A 555 -52.91 -16.26 -10.24
CA LEU A 555 -52.54 -16.58 -11.62
C LEU A 555 -52.97 -15.50 -12.64
N ASP A 556 -53.54 -14.41 -12.17
CA ASP A 556 -54.12 -13.32 -12.97
C ASP A 556 -53.08 -12.39 -13.62
N ARG A 557 -51.83 -12.38 -13.11
CA ARG A 557 -50.76 -11.55 -13.66
C ARG A 557 -49.84 -12.33 -14.58
N SER A 558 -49.62 -11.84 -15.81
CA SER A 558 -48.60 -12.35 -16.72
C SER A 558 -47.21 -11.92 -16.29
N LEU A 559 -46.22 -12.81 -16.41
CA LEU A 559 -44.83 -12.48 -16.22
C LEU A 559 -44.31 -11.62 -17.39
N ASN A 560 -43.49 -10.61 -17.08
CA ASN A 560 -42.79 -9.85 -18.11
C ASN A 560 -41.66 -10.70 -18.70
N ILE A 561 -41.82 -11.13 -19.97
CA ILE A 561 -40.88 -11.99 -20.69
C ILE A 561 -39.84 -11.10 -21.40
N GLU A 562 -38.96 -10.47 -20.67
CA GLU A 562 -37.81 -9.75 -21.23
C GLU A 562 -36.53 -10.55 -21.05
N GLY A 563 -35.64 -10.52 -22.04
CA GLY A 563 -34.32 -11.17 -22.02
C GLY A 563 -34.24 -12.42 -22.89
N VAL A 564 -33.06 -12.58 -23.52
CA VAL A 564 -32.71 -13.73 -24.39
C VAL A 564 -31.73 -14.68 -23.68
N ASP A 565 -31.28 -14.26 -22.48
CA ASP A 565 -30.35 -14.99 -21.62
C ASP A 565 -31.05 -16.13 -20.83
N GLU A 566 -30.29 -16.81 -19.97
CA GLU A 566 -30.77 -17.89 -19.11
C GLU A 566 -31.87 -17.41 -18.15
N LEU A 567 -31.87 -16.14 -17.74
CA LEU A 567 -32.91 -15.55 -16.91
C LEU A 567 -34.20 -15.36 -17.72
N GLY A 568 -34.08 -14.95 -18.97
CA GLY A 568 -35.20 -14.86 -19.90
C GLY A 568 -35.82 -16.23 -20.20
N GLU A 569 -34.98 -17.28 -20.32
CA GLU A 569 -35.45 -18.67 -20.47
C GLU A 569 -36.21 -19.15 -19.23
N LEU A 570 -35.67 -18.85 -18.04
CA LEU A 570 -36.34 -19.18 -16.79
C LEU A 570 -37.67 -18.44 -16.62
N ARG A 571 -37.77 -17.17 -17.02
CA ARG A 571 -39.03 -16.42 -17.03
C ARG A 571 -40.07 -17.05 -17.97
N ARG A 572 -39.66 -17.48 -19.18
CA ARG A 572 -40.54 -18.20 -20.12
C ARG A 572 -41.05 -19.49 -19.52
N ALA A 573 -40.19 -20.28 -18.88
CA ALA A 573 -40.59 -21.52 -18.22
C ALA A 573 -41.62 -21.32 -17.10
N PHE A 574 -41.41 -20.28 -16.26
CA PHE A 574 -42.37 -19.91 -15.21
C PHE A 574 -43.71 -19.41 -15.76
N GLU A 575 -43.71 -18.64 -16.85
CA GLU A 575 -44.94 -18.19 -17.50
C GLU A 575 -45.71 -19.36 -18.10
N GLN A 576 -45.02 -20.29 -18.75
CA GLN A 576 -45.64 -21.49 -19.29
C GLN A 576 -46.25 -22.34 -18.17
N MET A 577 -45.58 -22.49 -17.04
CA MET A 577 -46.12 -23.15 -15.86
C MET A 577 -47.35 -22.42 -15.31
N ARG A 578 -47.32 -21.07 -15.18
CA ARG A 578 -48.49 -20.28 -14.75
C ARG A 578 -49.69 -20.48 -15.63
N VAL A 579 -49.51 -20.39 -16.96
CA VAL A 579 -50.58 -20.59 -17.94
C VAL A 579 -51.15 -22.00 -17.85
N SER A 580 -50.29 -23.01 -17.74
CA SER A 580 -50.72 -24.41 -17.58
C SER A 580 -51.51 -24.64 -16.28
N LEU A 581 -51.06 -24.06 -15.16
CA LEU A 581 -51.78 -24.13 -13.89
C LEU A 581 -53.14 -23.40 -13.95
N GLN A 582 -53.17 -22.22 -14.59
CA GLN A 582 -54.41 -21.45 -14.78
C GLN A 582 -55.43 -22.24 -15.59
N ALA A 583 -54.99 -22.86 -16.71
CA ALA A 583 -55.87 -23.72 -17.54
C ALA A 583 -56.41 -24.91 -16.74
N ARG A 584 -55.54 -25.62 -16.01
CA ARG A 584 -56.00 -26.75 -15.17
C ARG A 584 -56.96 -26.34 -14.07
N LEU A 585 -56.78 -25.20 -13.42
CA LEU A 585 -57.71 -24.68 -12.42
C LEU A 585 -59.03 -24.28 -13.03
N GLN A 586 -59.04 -23.69 -14.23
CA GLN A 586 -60.27 -23.39 -14.95
C GLN A 586 -61.04 -24.67 -15.34
N ASP A 587 -60.32 -25.68 -15.81
CA ASP A 587 -60.94 -26.99 -16.13
C ASP A 587 -61.53 -27.66 -14.90
N LEU A 588 -60.78 -27.67 -13.78
CA LEU A 588 -61.29 -28.19 -12.51
C LEU A 588 -62.51 -27.39 -12.00
N ASN A 589 -62.50 -26.07 -12.14
CA ASN A 589 -63.64 -25.24 -11.71
C ASN A 589 -64.86 -25.48 -12.59
N ARG A 590 -64.67 -25.63 -13.91
CA ARG A 590 -65.76 -26.04 -14.85
C ARG A 590 -66.34 -27.39 -14.47
N LEU A 591 -65.50 -28.39 -14.21
CA LEU A 591 -65.93 -29.70 -13.76
C LEU A 591 -66.71 -29.65 -12.44
N LEU A 592 -66.24 -28.81 -11.51
CA LEU A 592 -66.86 -28.62 -10.19
C LEU A 592 -68.23 -27.96 -10.33
N VAL A 593 -68.35 -26.91 -11.15
CA VAL A 593 -69.62 -26.26 -11.45
C VAL A 593 -70.62 -27.21 -12.13
N ALA A 594 -70.11 -27.95 -13.10
CA ALA A 594 -70.97 -28.99 -13.79
C ALA A 594 -71.43 -30.08 -12.80
N SER A 595 -70.51 -30.58 -11.95
CA SER A 595 -70.81 -31.57 -10.92
C SER A 595 -71.80 -31.05 -9.86
N GLN A 596 -71.64 -29.81 -9.42
CA GLN A 596 -72.59 -29.16 -8.48
C GLN A 596 -73.96 -28.91 -9.12
N GLY A 597 -73.96 -28.52 -10.40
CA GLY A 597 -75.17 -28.33 -11.19
C GLY A 597 -75.97 -29.64 -11.28
N VAL A 598 -75.29 -30.73 -11.61
CA VAL A 598 -75.91 -32.07 -11.65
C VAL A 598 -76.41 -32.50 -10.26
N ALA A 599 -75.63 -32.34 -9.23
CA ALA A 599 -75.95 -32.72 -7.84
C ALA A 599 -77.11 -31.93 -7.22
N SER A 600 -77.38 -30.72 -7.65
CA SER A 600 -78.39 -29.80 -7.09
C SER A 600 -79.68 -29.78 -7.92
N SER A 601 -79.76 -30.47 -9.06
CA SER A 601 -80.92 -30.42 -9.95
C SER A 601 -82.02 -31.41 -9.52
N LEU A 602 -83.25 -30.91 -9.57
CA LEU A 602 -84.46 -31.73 -9.25
C LEU A 602 -85.07 -32.39 -10.42
N THR A 603 -84.71 -31.98 -11.64
CA THR A 603 -85.20 -32.60 -12.89
C THR A 603 -83.98 -33.10 -13.72
N ILE A 604 -84.24 -34.15 -14.55
CA ILE A 604 -83.19 -34.67 -15.43
C ILE A 604 -82.72 -33.62 -16.46
N GLY A 605 -83.59 -32.75 -16.90
CA GLY A 605 -83.25 -31.68 -17.82
C GLY A 605 -82.34 -30.65 -17.21
N ASP A 606 -82.59 -30.23 -15.98
CA ASP A 606 -81.76 -29.30 -15.26
C ASP A 606 -80.39 -29.90 -14.88
N ALA A 607 -80.36 -31.22 -14.66
CA ALA A 607 -79.09 -31.94 -14.37
C ALA A 607 -78.20 -32.03 -15.64
N LEU A 608 -78.76 -32.20 -16.79
CA LEU A 608 -78.01 -32.38 -18.03
C LEU A 608 -77.60 -31.10 -18.70
N ARG A 609 -78.28 -29.98 -18.41
CA ARG A 609 -77.95 -28.68 -18.99
C ARG A 609 -76.52 -28.22 -18.71
N PRO A 610 -76.02 -28.24 -17.49
CA PRO A 610 -74.60 -27.84 -17.23
C PRO A 610 -73.59 -28.77 -17.90
N VAL A 611 -73.95 -30.02 -18.09
CA VAL A 611 -73.08 -30.97 -18.81
C VAL A 611 -73.02 -30.66 -20.30
N LEU A 612 -74.17 -30.36 -20.91
CA LEU A 612 -74.25 -29.98 -22.32
C LEU A 612 -73.56 -28.66 -22.60
N GLU A 613 -73.76 -27.63 -21.73
CA GLU A 613 -73.06 -26.36 -21.80
C GLU A 613 -71.53 -26.54 -21.67
N ALA A 614 -71.09 -27.40 -20.76
CA ALA A 614 -69.64 -27.65 -20.57
C ALA A 614 -69.02 -28.37 -21.82
N VAL A 615 -69.74 -29.19 -22.54
CA VAL A 615 -69.27 -29.82 -23.77
C VAL A 615 -69.14 -28.79 -24.90
N ILE A 616 -70.11 -27.87 -25.02
CA ILE A 616 -70.07 -26.79 -26.00
C ILE A 616 -68.95 -25.79 -25.70
N ASP A 617 -68.78 -25.43 -24.48
CA ASP A 617 -67.66 -24.54 -24.04
C ASP A 617 -66.27 -25.14 -24.32
N ASN A 618 -66.20 -26.47 -24.38
CA ASN A 618 -64.97 -27.19 -24.81
C ASN A 618 -64.78 -27.26 -26.33
N GLY A 619 -65.60 -26.55 -27.08
CA GLY A 619 -65.43 -26.37 -28.51
C GLY A 619 -66.30 -27.27 -29.36
N ALA A 620 -67.20 -27.99 -28.77
CA ALA A 620 -68.20 -28.74 -29.54
C ALA A 620 -69.27 -27.78 -30.11
N SER A 621 -69.58 -27.88 -31.37
CA SER A 621 -70.63 -27.08 -32.02
C SER A 621 -72.06 -27.48 -31.63
N SER A 622 -72.25 -28.70 -31.17
CA SER A 622 -73.51 -29.22 -30.68
C SER A 622 -73.28 -30.37 -29.69
N ALA A 623 -74.09 -30.46 -28.64
CA ALA A 623 -74.05 -31.53 -27.64
C ALA A 623 -75.46 -32.08 -27.46
N ARG A 624 -75.60 -33.41 -27.41
CA ARG A 624 -76.87 -34.11 -27.31
C ARG A 624 -76.79 -35.28 -26.35
N VAL A 625 -77.85 -35.45 -25.55
CA VAL A 625 -78.05 -36.61 -24.68
C VAL A 625 -79.43 -37.20 -24.97
N VAL A 626 -79.47 -38.47 -25.25
CA VAL A 626 -80.72 -39.23 -25.48
C VAL A 626 -80.80 -40.32 -24.42
N LEU A 627 -81.86 -40.31 -23.62
CA LEU A 627 -82.11 -41.27 -22.57
C LEU A 627 -83.08 -42.34 -23.07
N VAL A 628 -82.73 -43.60 -22.92
CA VAL A 628 -83.55 -44.77 -23.33
C VAL A 628 -84.42 -45.28 -22.18
N ARG A 629 -85.42 -46.08 -22.49
CA ARG A 629 -86.47 -46.53 -21.60
C ARG A 629 -85.95 -47.25 -20.33
N ASP A 630 -84.86 -47.99 -20.46
CA ASP A 630 -84.29 -48.76 -19.33
C ASP A 630 -83.68 -47.94 -18.24
N MET A 631 -83.40 -46.63 -18.52
CA MET A 631 -82.83 -45.67 -17.56
C MET A 631 -83.86 -44.70 -16.92
N LEU A 632 -85.15 -44.84 -17.29
CA LEU A 632 -86.20 -43.90 -16.86
C LEU A 632 -87.30 -44.60 -16.07
N PRO A 633 -87.97 -43.90 -15.12
CA PRO A 633 -89.14 -44.43 -14.46
C PRO A 633 -90.25 -44.71 -15.48
N THR A 634 -91.04 -45.79 -15.28
CA THR A 634 -92.10 -46.31 -16.16
C THR A 634 -93.24 -45.33 -16.56
N THR A 635 -93.25 -44.16 -15.97
CA THR A 635 -94.25 -43.08 -16.16
C THR A 635 -93.85 -42.04 -17.23
N VAL A 636 -92.67 -42.12 -17.82
CA VAL A 636 -92.14 -41.13 -18.73
C VAL A 636 -92.18 -41.61 -20.18
N GLU A 637 -92.68 -40.77 -21.11
CA GLU A 637 -92.62 -41.05 -22.55
C GLU A 637 -91.13 -41.03 -23.01
N THR A 638 -90.74 -42.07 -23.70
CA THR A 638 -89.34 -42.25 -24.16
C THR A 638 -89.25 -42.21 -25.69
N PRO A 639 -88.14 -41.78 -26.25
CA PRO A 639 -86.89 -41.34 -25.61
C PRO A 639 -86.93 -39.82 -25.20
N LEU A 640 -86.34 -39.51 -24.03
CA LEU A 640 -86.10 -38.11 -23.65
C LEU A 640 -84.85 -37.61 -24.34
N ARG A 641 -84.97 -36.45 -25.00
CA ARG A 641 -83.87 -35.78 -25.74
C ARG A 641 -83.53 -34.43 -25.14
N PHE A 642 -82.32 -34.24 -24.89
CA PHE A 642 -81.78 -32.94 -24.45
C PHE A 642 -80.69 -32.57 -25.44
N ALA A 643 -80.70 -31.32 -25.95
CA ALA A 643 -79.72 -30.86 -26.91
C ALA A 643 -79.40 -29.36 -26.62
N ASP A 644 -78.18 -28.98 -26.88
CA ASP A 644 -77.74 -27.58 -26.85
C ASP A 644 -76.70 -27.33 -27.97
N GLY A 645 -76.62 -26.08 -28.47
CA GLY A 645 -75.70 -25.66 -29.54
C GLY A 645 -76.39 -25.40 -30.87
N ILE A 646 -75.63 -25.32 -31.97
CA ILE A 646 -76.05 -24.91 -33.29
C ILE A 646 -76.74 -26.15 -34.01
N GLU A 647 -77.82 -25.86 -34.79
CA GLU A 647 -78.49 -26.84 -35.65
C GLU A 647 -79.07 -28.10 -34.94
N GLN A 648 -79.71 -27.86 -33.79
CA GLN A 648 -80.27 -28.95 -32.97
C GLN A 648 -81.21 -29.92 -33.75
N ASP A 649 -81.96 -29.42 -34.71
CA ASP A 649 -82.94 -30.18 -35.46
C ASP A 649 -82.32 -31.02 -36.58
N VAL A 650 -81.19 -30.61 -37.12
CA VAL A 650 -80.50 -31.32 -38.24
C VAL A 650 -79.99 -32.71 -37.83
N TYR A 651 -79.55 -32.80 -36.58
CA TYR A 651 -78.98 -34.05 -36.06
C TYR A 651 -80.02 -35.03 -35.47
N MET A 652 -81.31 -34.69 -35.48
CA MET A 652 -82.38 -35.53 -34.90
C MET A 652 -82.51 -36.93 -35.55
N HIS A 653 -82.20 -37.08 -36.82
CA HIS A 653 -82.19 -38.36 -37.51
C HIS A 653 -81.04 -39.28 -37.11
N LEU A 654 -79.92 -38.69 -36.62
CA LEU A 654 -78.76 -39.45 -36.16
C LEU A 654 -78.99 -40.10 -34.79
N ASP A 655 -79.92 -39.55 -33.98
CA ASP A 655 -80.29 -40.12 -32.67
C ASP A 655 -80.75 -41.55 -32.76
N GLN A 656 -81.55 -41.88 -33.81
CA GLN A 656 -82.05 -43.28 -34.03
C GLN A 656 -80.95 -44.23 -34.50
N GLN A 657 -80.02 -43.76 -35.32
CA GLN A 657 -78.89 -44.55 -35.78
C GLN A 657 -77.90 -44.84 -34.63
N ILE A 658 -77.62 -43.82 -33.79
CA ILE A 658 -76.72 -43.95 -32.63
C ILE A 658 -77.36 -44.93 -31.61
N LEU A 659 -78.69 -44.86 -31.34
CA LEU A 659 -79.40 -45.76 -30.47
C LEU A 659 -79.31 -47.18 -30.94
N ALA A 660 -79.52 -47.44 -32.24
CA ALA A 660 -79.42 -48.77 -32.84
C ALA A 660 -78.01 -49.36 -32.78
N LEU A 661 -76.98 -48.49 -32.83
CA LEU A 661 -75.59 -48.92 -32.71
C LEU A 661 -75.18 -49.15 -31.23
N THR A 662 -75.75 -48.43 -30.28
CA THR A 662 -75.47 -48.61 -28.85
C THR A 662 -76.19 -49.80 -28.23
N GLU A 663 -77.34 -50.28 -28.80
CA GLU A 663 -77.99 -51.54 -28.41
C GLU A 663 -77.15 -52.77 -28.73
N GLN A 664 -76.20 -52.66 -29.68
CA GLN A 664 -75.29 -53.73 -30.06
C GLN A 664 -73.92 -53.71 -29.35
N GLN A 665 -73.54 -52.59 -28.77
CA GLN A 665 -72.25 -52.42 -28.05
C GLN A 665 -72.45 -51.58 -26.82
N GLU A 666 -71.94 -52.04 -25.64
CA GLU A 666 -71.99 -51.28 -24.35
C GLU A 666 -71.20 -49.95 -24.35
N ARG A 667 -70.37 -49.72 -25.35
CA ARG A 667 -69.59 -48.50 -25.47
C ARG A 667 -69.20 -48.20 -26.93
N LEU A 668 -69.71 -47.10 -27.45
CA LEU A 668 -69.22 -46.55 -28.73
C LEU A 668 -68.40 -45.34 -28.50
N VAL A 669 -67.12 -45.36 -28.91
CA VAL A 669 -66.27 -44.18 -28.91
C VAL A 669 -66.04 -43.84 -30.37
N MET A 670 -66.63 -42.73 -30.81
CA MET A 670 -66.28 -42.14 -32.11
C MET A 670 -65.30 -40.99 -31.86
N ALA A 671 -64.11 -41.11 -32.41
CA ALA A 671 -63.18 -40.00 -32.55
C ALA A 671 -63.42 -39.34 -33.91
N THR A 672 -63.62 -38.03 -33.93
CA THR A 672 -63.62 -37.21 -35.14
C THR A 672 -62.28 -36.52 -35.29
#